data_1db307731500cf4806ba6aff9de2cb13
#
_entry.id   1db307731500cf4806ba6aff9de2cb13
#
_cell.length_a   1.000
_cell.length_b   1.000
_cell.length_c   1.000
_cell.angle_alpha   90.00
_cell.angle_beta   90.00
_cell.angle_gamma   90.00
#
_symmetry.space_group_name_H-M   'P 1'
#
loop_
_entity.id
_entity.type
_entity.pdbx_description
1 polymer ?
#
loop_
_entity_poly.entity_id
_entity_poly.type
_entity_poly.pdbx_seq_one_letter_code
_entity_poly.pdbx_strand_id
1 'polypeptide(L)'
;MLKWREFIDHLIDMTHKLKYGRLELSLDGGISTTGIPPIIKSSMMMLDKMQQNQGRLNIFVFPERVQSIFMFTIVKLLHNISTGRIDGSYNPEDFAPGEHLRIGDAVVEFLGFEVYKDMNCMKIRLADADVIARPENFPFFQRTDAKRLNKYRKYEAAVNEAKRQFKSRSVQDYFLSILNNFKTHMDKSIFYMTSITHTKELIKACSLSGKAFSDLVLIGQTDFEGNVRNIGAGQLGGKPAIVLASDLYAVSAASSNGNDIQSIIIDASNGNTLMTQMDALDELIRLGVPITCVTDVVNSFDLELFQNRGFNIWRWDRNSITEKLYNAVSLNSDRKIKNCFMRKLDYCIAEGSEISTAIRMLYTHRKETSESSTHMIKIFELLFSLAFTALWETVPFDDAQRLHAEKMVHECSGLLENEKKYISQKMYDDYRSIINCIQHIYDKNFVLLKNTMLAQFLATKQPSSVALVVSERCNKDRVQAYWDEWCRNYAPGTEIQTFYPSEYYLLPGDMFSITIIVGWLKRAIMRKILFSYNTEYYIVLLYDYEKRWKNYTVSKWNSSLNNSQNLTTIQKSFTTEDVVISTENFISSPVRDEEATSSDEYAEIELTLRENKYRQYTLTEGQRSVCETAEAVPVNYVGGYLAFYKVSHKIIVASNIIEHDEEKIETKLPGELRIGDFVVVRVSDQDLVMEMADVLLAKEGRVEQRALASLWKESLAKASVFHSHDEIYKRLQEAGCTRGYQAVRAWLTDKDMIAPQSRQDLEHIARATDCGVLKEKLDHVYKAAQLVKAKHIQAGKELSILLKKKVVAALKEHGDVDPFNIWAPIEMQIEDVGLVRILKVIDIGAPVIVDAANTNHLIEE
;
A
#
# COMPACT_ATOMS: atom_id res chain seq x y z
N MET A 1 -30.33 1.33 -24.27
CA MET A 1 -28.92 1.52 -23.82
C MET A 1 -28.98 2.31 -22.52
N LEU A 2 -28.71 1.67 -21.40
CA LEU A 2 -28.65 2.36 -20.11
C LEU A 2 -27.37 3.20 -20.04
N LYS A 3 -27.50 4.45 -19.62
CA LYS A 3 -26.33 5.23 -19.25
C LYS A 3 -25.64 4.57 -18.07
N TRP A 4 -24.35 4.74 -17.94
CA TRP A 4 -23.55 4.11 -16.88
C TRP A 4 -24.05 4.39 -15.45
N ARG A 5 -24.51 5.62 -15.19
CA ARG A 5 -25.12 5.98 -13.90
C ARG A 5 -26.42 5.25 -13.65
N GLU A 6 -27.26 5.09 -14.68
CA GLU A 6 -28.52 4.33 -14.60
C GLU A 6 -28.26 2.84 -14.29
N PHE A 7 -27.17 2.29 -14.84
CA PHE A 7 -26.71 0.95 -14.51
C PHE A 7 -26.32 0.80 -13.04
N ILE A 8 -25.55 1.76 -12.47
CA ILE A 8 -25.20 1.74 -11.05
C ILE A 8 -26.46 1.87 -10.19
N ASP A 9 -27.36 2.76 -10.54
CA ASP A 9 -28.63 2.92 -9.83
C ASP A 9 -29.47 1.63 -9.86
N HIS A 10 -29.48 0.92 -10.99
CA HIS A 10 -30.10 -0.40 -11.09
C HIS A 10 -29.41 -1.44 -10.20
N LEU A 11 -28.07 -1.45 -10.12
CA LEU A 11 -27.34 -2.31 -9.19
C LEU A 11 -27.71 -2.04 -7.75
N ILE A 12 -27.84 -0.75 -7.37
CA ILE A 12 -28.24 -0.36 -6.02
C ILE A 12 -29.63 -0.90 -5.70
N ASP A 13 -30.61 -0.79 -6.63
CA ASP A 13 -31.93 -1.37 -6.46
C ASP A 13 -31.88 -2.88 -6.27
N MET A 14 -31.03 -3.55 -7.02
CA MET A 14 -30.87 -5.00 -6.86
C MET A 14 -30.28 -5.39 -5.51
N THR A 15 -29.51 -4.50 -4.84
CA THR A 15 -28.95 -4.82 -3.51
C THR A 15 -30.01 -5.07 -2.44
N HIS A 16 -31.24 -4.55 -2.60
CA HIS A 16 -32.35 -4.83 -1.70
C HIS A 16 -32.80 -6.31 -1.72
N LYS A 17 -32.47 -7.04 -2.79
CA LYS A 17 -32.75 -8.47 -2.92
C LYS A 17 -31.73 -9.35 -2.19
N LEU A 18 -30.62 -8.79 -1.74
CA LEU A 18 -29.59 -9.55 -1.02
C LEU A 18 -30.08 -9.92 0.37
N LYS A 19 -30.14 -11.22 0.67
CA LYS A 19 -30.62 -11.74 1.96
C LYS A 19 -29.86 -11.18 3.14
N TYR A 20 -28.53 -11.07 3.01
CA TYR A 20 -27.65 -10.49 4.04
C TYR A 20 -27.71 -8.94 4.09
N GLY A 21 -28.34 -8.29 3.14
CA GLY A 21 -28.47 -6.82 3.10
C GLY A 21 -29.25 -6.22 4.26
N ARG A 22 -29.97 -7.04 5.03
CA ARG A 22 -30.68 -6.66 6.25
C ARG A 22 -29.83 -6.79 7.53
N LEU A 23 -28.64 -7.38 7.44
CA LEU A 23 -27.76 -7.52 8.58
C LEU A 23 -27.11 -6.17 8.90
N GLU A 24 -27.02 -5.85 10.17
CA GLU A 24 -26.31 -4.69 10.67
C GLU A 24 -24.87 -5.12 11.00
N LEU A 25 -23.90 -4.54 10.30
CA LEU A 25 -22.49 -4.72 10.56
C LEU A 25 -21.99 -3.52 11.37
N SER A 26 -21.49 -3.77 12.57
CA SER A 26 -20.86 -2.75 13.42
C SER A 26 -19.40 -3.11 13.64
N LEU A 27 -18.52 -2.09 13.59
CA LEU A 27 -17.09 -2.23 13.82
C LEU A 27 -16.63 -1.68 15.18
N ASP A 28 -17.47 -0.92 15.87
CA ASP A 28 -17.10 -0.14 17.07
C ASP A 28 -17.66 -0.74 18.38
N GLY A 29 -17.75 -2.06 18.49
CA GLY A 29 -18.16 -2.71 19.73
C GLY A 29 -19.56 -2.36 20.22
N GLY A 30 -20.43 -1.80 19.37
CA GLY A 30 -21.83 -1.49 19.66
C GLY A 30 -22.17 -0.01 19.83
N ILE A 31 -21.24 0.91 19.61
CA ILE A 31 -21.48 2.36 19.73
C ILE A 31 -22.02 2.96 18.43
N SER A 32 -21.71 2.36 17.28
CA SER A 32 -22.21 2.81 15.98
C SER A 32 -22.68 1.61 15.15
N THR A 33 -23.98 1.45 15.00
CA THR A 33 -24.58 0.47 14.08
C THR A 33 -24.55 1.05 12.67
N THR A 34 -23.59 0.67 11.90
CA THR A 34 -23.57 0.95 10.46
C THR A 34 -24.02 -0.29 9.71
N GLY A 35 -25.13 -0.21 9.00
CA GLY A 35 -25.54 -1.26 8.05
C GLY A 35 -24.44 -1.49 7.00
N ILE A 36 -24.47 -2.63 6.30
CA ILE A 36 -23.52 -2.87 5.20
C ILE A 36 -23.64 -1.75 4.16
N PRO A 37 -22.55 -1.01 3.87
CA PRO A 37 -22.61 0.12 2.94
C PRO A 37 -23.10 -0.28 1.55
N PRO A 38 -23.98 0.52 0.91
CA PRO A 38 -24.49 0.23 -0.44
C PRO A 38 -23.38 0.02 -1.47
N ILE A 39 -22.29 0.76 -1.35
CA ILE A 39 -21.10 0.64 -2.21
C ILE A 39 -20.46 -0.76 -2.14
N ILE A 40 -20.40 -1.35 -0.95
CA ILE A 40 -19.86 -2.71 -0.75
C ILE A 40 -20.84 -3.74 -1.31
N LYS A 41 -22.14 -3.58 -1.05
CA LYS A 41 -23.18 -4.47 -1.63
C LYS A 41 -23.17 -4.45 -3.15
N SER A 42 -23.09 -3.28 -3.77
CA SER A 42 -23.01 -3.13 -5.22
C SER A 42 -21.74 -3.75 -5.79
N SER A 43 -20.58 -3.55 -5.10
CA SER A 43 -19.31 -4.19 -5.48
C SER A 43 -19.40 -5.72 -5.44
N MET A 44 -20.12 -6.30 -4.45
CA MET A 44 -20.34 -7.75 -4.39
C MET A 44 -21.15 -8.26 -5.57
N MET A 45 -22.21 -7.55 -5.94
CA MET A 45 -23.01 -7.93 -7.11
C MET A 45 -22.21 -7.85 -8.41
N MET A 46 -21.37 -6.82 -8.55
CA MET A 46 -20.46 -6.69 -9.70
C MET A 46 -19.46 -7.85 -9.74
N LEU A 47 -18.80 -8.13 -8.62
CA LEU A 47 -17.84 -9.22 -8.50
C LEU A 47 -18.49 -10.57 -8.85
N ASP A 48 -19.70 -10.79 -8.38
CA ASP A 48 -20.46 -12.00 -8.63
C ASP A 48 -20.71 -12.20 -10.13
N LYS A 49 -21.18 -11.18 -10.80
CA LYS A 49 -21.41 -11.20 -12.26
C LYS A 49 -20.11 -11.38 -13.05
N MET A 50 -19.04 -10.69 -12.67
CA MET A 50 -17.73 -10.86 -13.32
C MET A 50 -17.22 -12.30 -13.17
N GLN A 51 -17.35 -12.89 -11.97
CA GLN A 51 -16.92 -14.27 -11.71
C GLN A 51 -17.76 -15.30 -12.48
N GLN A 52 -19.06 -15.07 -12.65
CA GLN A 52 -19.93 -15.91 -13.50
C GLN A 52 -19.45 -15.93 -14.96
N ASN A 53 -18.91 -14.81 -15.44
CA ASN A 53 -18.41 -14.66 -16.80
C ASN A 53 -16.88 -14.87 -16.90
N GLN A 54 -16.32 -15.74 -16.06
CA GLN A 54 -14.91 -16.14 -16.04
C GLN A 54 -13.91 -15.03 -15.65
N GLY A 55 -14.36 -13.88 -15.18
CA GLY A 55 -13.51 -12.81 -14.63
C GLY A 55 -13.00 -13.17 -13.24
N ARG A 56 -11.92 -13.98 -13.15
CA ARG A 56 -11.37 -14.46 -11.88
C ARG A 56 -10.50 -13.44 -11.16
N LEU A 57 -9.91 -12.50 -11.89
CA LEU A 57 -8.97 -11.53 -11.38
C LEU A 57 -9.62 -10.14 -11.36
N ASN A 58 -9.80 -9.55 -10.18
CA ASN A 58 -10.53 -8.30 -10.03
C ASN A 58 -9.85 -7.37 -9.03
N ILE A 59 -9.98 -6.05 -9.26
CA ILE A 59 -9.53 -5.01 -8.34
C ILE A 59 -10.68 -4.05 -8.09
N PHE A 60 -10.95 -3.79 -6.81
CA PHE A 60 -11.89 -2.75 -6.38
C PHE A 60 -11.14 -1.64 -5.67
N VAL A 61 -11.38 -0.41 -6.10
CA VAL A 61 -10.79 0.80 -5.55
C VAL A 61 -11.90 1.60 -4.86
N PHE A 62 -11.78 1.82 -3.54
CA PHE A 62 -12.76 2.55 -2.74
C PHE A 62 -12.25 3.95 -2.37
N PRO A 63 -13.15 4.91 -2.08
CA PRO A 63 -12.77 6.24 -1.59
C PRO A 63 -12.14 6.20 -0.19
N GLU A 64 -12.43 5.17 0.60
CA GLU A 64 -12.00 5.02 1.99
C GLU A 64 -11.12 3.79 2.20
N ARG A 65 -10.15 3.90 3.10
CA ARG A 65 -9.03 2.99 3.21
C ARG A 65 -9.34 1.64 3.89
N VAL A 66 -9.45 1.60 5.20
CA VAL A 66 -9.24 0.34 5.94
C VAL A 66 -10.51 -0.42 6.26
N GLN A 67 -11.55 0.28 6.69
CA GLN A 67 -12.81 -0.34 7.08
C GLN A 67 -13.50 -0.99 5.89
N SER A 68 -13.45 -0.34 4.70
CA SER A 68 -14.05 -0.86 3.48
C SER A 68 -13.45 -2.19 3.03
N ILE A 69 -12.13 -2.39 3.21
CA ILE A 69 -11.45 -3.64 2.82
C ILE A 69 -11.86 -4.79 3.73
N PHE A 70 -11.87 -4.56 5.03
CA PHE A 70 -12.30 -5.56 6.00
C PHE A 70 -13.79 -5.90 5.83
N MET A 71 -14.65 -4.89 5.70
CA MET A 71 -16.08 -5.08 5.40
C MET A 71 -16.29 -5.85 4.11
N PHE A 72 -15.51 -5.55 3.06
CA PHE A 72 -15.59 -6.27 1.80
C PHE A 72 -15.36 -7.77 1.99
N THR A 73 -14.36 -8.15 2.80
CA THR A 73 -14.05 -9.55 3.08
C THR A 73 -15.18 -10.25 3.82
N ILE A 74 -15.77 -9.59 4.85
CA ILE A 74 -16.91 -10.12 5.59
C ILE A 74 -18.12 -10.28 4.65
N VAL A 75 -18.41 -9.25 3.87
CA VAL A 75 -19.56 -9.26 2.96
C VAL A 75 -19.38 -10.32 1.86
N LYS A 76 -18.15 -10.55 1.39
CA LYS A 76 -17.84 -11.65 0.45
C LYS A 76 -18.19 -13.01 1.06
N LEU A 77 -17.84 -13.23 2.32
CA LEU A 77 -18.21 -14.45 3.04
C LEU A 77 -19.74 -14.60 3.14
N LEU A 78 -20.42 -13.55 3.58
CA LEU A 78 -21.90 -13.55 3.70
C LEU A 78 -22.59 -13.78 2.34
N HIS A 79 -22.04 -13.19 1.28
CA HIS A 79 -22.53 -13.40 -0.07
C HIS A 79 -22.39 -14.86 -0.52
N ASN A 80 -21.21 -15.44 -0.32
CA ASN A 80 -20.93 -16.84 -0.66
C ASN A 80 -21.85 -17.80 0.12
N ILE A 81 -22.06 -17.55 1.41
CA ILE A 81 -22.98 -18.34 2.24
C ILE A 81 -24.41 -18.23 1.70
N SER A 82 -24.89 -17.01 1.43
CA SER A 82 -26.27 -16.75 1.03
C SER A 82 -26.62 -17.28 -0.37
N THR A 83 -25.62 -17.42 -1.25
CA THR A 83 -25.78 -17.90 -2.64
C THR A 83 -25.52 -19.39 -2.79
N GLY A 84 -25.09 -20.07 -1.72
CA GLY A 84 -24.74 -21.50 -1.77
C GLY A 84 -23.47 -21.79 -2.59
N ARG A 85 -22.65 -20.78 -2.88
CA ARG A 85 -21.44 -20.89 -3.73
C ARG A 85 -20.20 -21.37 -3.00
N ILE A 86 -20.32 -21.66 -1.72
CA ILE A 86 -19.28 -22.34 -0.99
C ILE A 86 -19.39 -23.82 -1.38
N ASP A 87 -18.66 -24.22 -2.40
CA ASP A 87 -18.54 -25.60 -2.78
C ASP A 87 -18.05 -26.42 -1.59
N GLY A 88 -18.67 -27.59 -1.35
CA GLY A 88 -18.36 -28.45 -0.24
C GLY A 88 -18.89 -27.96 1.10
N SER A 89 -19.70 -26.92 1.14
CA SER A 89 -20.48 -26.60 2.31
C SER A 89 -21.50 -27.70 2.55
N TYR A 90 -21.40 -28.24 3.66
CA TYR A 90 -22.09 -29.35 4.22
C TYR A 90 -23.59 -29.12 4.44
N ASN A 91 -24.41 -29.91 3.78
CA ASN A 91 -25.80 -30.08 4.14
C ASN A 91 -25.95 -31.46 4.80
N PRO A 92 -26.44 -31.55 6.03
CA PRO A 92 -26.68 -32.85 6.66
C PRO A 92 -27.51 -33.81 5.78
N GLU A 93 -28.38 -33.25 4.94
CA GLU A 93 -29.20 -34.01 3.99
C GLU A 93 -28.39 -34.63 2.84
N ASP A 94 -27.13 -34.20 2.62
CA ASP A 94 -26.24 -34.72 1.58
C ASP A 94 -25.43 -35.94 2.02
N PHE A 95 -25.56 -36.39 3.29
CA PHE A 95 -24.89 -37.60 3.74
C PHE A 95 -25.61 -38.86 3.25
N ALA A 96 -24.83 -39.78 2.76
CA ALA A 96 -25.31 -41.10 2.42
C ALA A 96 -25.19 -42.06 3.61
N PRO A 97 -26.19 -42.91 3.86
CA PRO A 97 -26.08 -43.95 4.86
C PRO A 97 -24.83 -44.82 4.64
N GLY A 98 -24.07 -45.06 5.70
CA GLY A 98 -22.79 -45.76 5.64
C GLY A 98 -21.58 -44.83 5.52
N GLU A 99 -21.75 -43.54 5.31
CA GLU A 99 -20.64 -42.57 5.32
C GLU A 99 -20.06 -42.40 6.74
N HIS A 100 -18.73 -42.26 6.79
CA HIS A 100 -18.04 -41.97 8.03
C HIS A 100 -17.95 -40.46 8.23
N LEU A 101 -18.38 -40.02 9.38
CA LEU A 101 -18.37 -38.63 9.80
C LEU A 101 -17.49 -38.48 11.06
N ARG A 102 -16.95 -37.29 11.24
CA ARG A 102 -16.26 -36.93 12.49
C ARG A 102 -16.90 -35.70 13.11
N ILE A 103 -16.87 -35.65 14.43
CA ILE A 103 -17.14 -34.49 15.25
C ILE A 103 -15.95 -34.30 16.21
N GLY A 104 -15.20 -33.20 16.05
CA GLY A 104 -13.90 -33.11 16.70
C GLY A 104 -13.01 -34.29 16.37
N ASP A 105 -12.54 -35.02 17.41
CA ASP A 105 -11.73 -36.22 17.28
C ASP A 105 -12.53 -37.53 17.28
N ALA A 106 -13.85 -37.46 17.32
CA ALA A 106 -14.71 -38.64 17.35
C ALA A 106 -15.22 -38.98 15.94
N VAL A 107 -15.02 -40.21 15.50
CA VAL A 107 -15.48 -40.76 14.21
C VAL A 107 -16.71 -41.61 14.46
N VAL A 108 -17.75 -41.39 13.64
CA VAL A 108 -19.06 -42.06 13.67
C VAL A 108 -19.45 -42.50 12.25
N GLU A 109 -20.38 -43.45 12.12
CA GLU A 109 -21.00 -43.83 10.85
C GLU A 109 -22.40 -43.23 10.77
N PHE A 110 -22.76 -42.60 9.68
CA PHE A 110 -24.11 -42.07 9.45
C PHE A 110 -25.03 -43.20 8.96
N LEU A 111 -26.19 -43.36 9.62
CA LEU A 111 -27.15 -44.41 9.29
C LEU A 111 -28.37 -43.89 8.54
N GLY A 112 -28.64 -42.61 8.61
CA GLY A 112 -29.83 -41.99 8.02
C GLY A 112 -30.49 -40.99 8.95
N PHE A 113 -31.66 -40.49 8.58
CA PHE A 113 -32.49 -39.63 9.42
C PHE A 113 -33.65 -40.39 10.06
N GLU A 114 -33.98 -40.02 11.29
CA GLU A 114 -35.11 -40.58 12.03
C GLU A 114 -35.84 -39.46 12.78
N VAL A 115 -37.17 -39.49 12.78
CA VAL A 115 -37.96 -38.51 13.54
C VAL A 115 -37.98 -38.91 15.00
N TYR A 116 -37.40 -38.08 15.85
CA TYR A 116 -37.41 -38.25 17.30
C TYR A 116 -37.92 -36.98 18.00
N LYS A 117 -39.01 -37.12 18.78
CA LYS A 117 -39.68 -35.98 19.46
C LYS A 117 -39.99 -34.83 18.48
N ASP A 118 -40.64 -35.14 17.40
CA ASP A 118 -41.06 -34.18 16.34
C ASP A 118 -39.92 -33.43 15.66
N MET A 119 -38.69 -33.87 15.81
CA MET A 119 -37.48 -33.32 15.15
C MET A 119 -36.89 -34.37 14.20
N ASN A 120 -36.46 -33.91 13.01
CA ASN A 120 -35.69 -34.77 12.09
C ASN A 120 -34.24 -34.85 12.60
N CYS A 121 -33.86 -35.99 13.14
CA CYS A 121 -32.58 -36.25 13.80
C CYS A 121 -31.70 -37.17 12.96
N MET A 122 -30.35 -37.05 13.06
CA MET A 122 -29.44 -38.00 12.45
C MET A 122 -29.26 -39.22 13.34
N LYS A 123 -29.45 -40.43 12.77
CA LYS A 123 -29.06 -41.68 13.39
C LYS A 123 -27.61 -41.99 13.02
N ILE A 124 -26.79 -42.17 14.01
CA ILE A 124 -25.35 -42.45 13.88
C ILE A 124 -24.96 -43.69 14.65
N ARG A 125 -23.96 -44.44 14.13
CA ARG A 125 -23.37 -45.59 14.79
C ARG A 125 -22.03 -45.26 15.36
N LEU A 126 -21.82 -45.66 16.59
CA LEU A 126 -20.56 -45.59 17.31
C LEU A 126 -20.03 -47.02 17.50
N ALA A 127 -18.83 -47.20 18.03
CA ALA A 127 -18.23 -48.52 18.27
C ALA A 127 -18.99 -49.36 19.30
N ASP A 128 -19.77 -48.73 20.16
CA ASP A 128 -20.47 -49.34 21.31
C ASP A 128 -21.97 -49.04 21.35
N ALA A 129 -22.50 -48.20 20.49
CA ALA A 129 -23.93 -47.87 20.49
C ALA A 129 -24.40 -47.19 19.22
N ASP A 130 -25.68 -47.32 18.87
CA ASP A 130 -26.34 -46.41 17.91
C ASP A 130 -27.00 -45.25 18.68
N VAL A 131 -26.80 -44.03 18.20
CA VAL A 131 -27.19 -42.79 18.89
C VAL A 131 -27.96 -41.87 17.92
N ILE A 132 -28.90 -41.11 18.49
CA ILE A 132 -29.61 -40.05 17.76
C ILE A 132 -28.94 -38.72 18.03
N ALA A 133 -28.39 -38.11 17.01
CA ALA A 133 -27.86 -36.74 17.05
C ALA A 133 -28.95 -35.77 16.64
N ARG A 134 -29.22 -34.77 17.50
CA ARG A 134 -30.26 -33.75 17.30
C ARG A 134 -29.78 -32.72 16.26
N PRO A 135 -30.73 -32.00 15.60
CA PRO A 135 -30.41 -31.01 14.56
C PRO A 135 -29.37 -29.95 14.99
N GLU A 136 -29.37 -29.58 16.26
CA GLU A 136 -28.39 -28.65 16.86
C GLU A 136 -26.93 -29.12 16.76
N ASN A 137 -26.70 -30.43 16.57
CA ASN A 137 -25.35 -30.99 16.44
C ASN A 137 -24.93 -31.20 14.98
N PHE A 138 -25.85 -31.09 14.04
CA PHE A 138 -25.58 -31.36 12.61
C PHE A 138 -24.40 -30.58 12.06
N PRO A 139 -24.26 -29.28 12.35
CA PRO A 139 -23.16 -28.47 11.83
C PRO A 139 -21.76 -28.92 12.32
N PHE A 140 -21.69 -29.74 13.35
CA PHE A 140 -20.42 -30.19 13.88
C PHE A 140 -19.88 -31.46 13.19
N PHE A 141 -20.68 -32.13 12.37
CA PHE A 141 -20.27 -33.31 11.64
C PHE A 141 -19.57 -32.95 10.33
N GLN A 142 -18.49 -33.67 10.02
CA GLN A 142 -17.73 -33.57 8.80
C GLN A 142 -17.48 -34.94 8.20
N ARG A 143 -17.41 -35.03 6.86
CA ARG A 143 -16.92 -36.24 6.19
C ARG A 143 -15.49 -36.56 6.58
N THR A 144 -15.17 -37.85 6.71
CA THR A 144 -13.83 -38.31 7.07
C THR A 144 -13.54 -39.64 6.41
N ASP A 145 -12.27 -39.86 6.01
CA ASP A 145 -11.80 -41.14 5.51
C ASP A 145 -11.41 -42.12 6.63
N ALA A 146 -11.46 -41.63 7.89
CA ALA A 146 -11.16 -42.45 9.05
C ALA A 146 -12.27 -43.50 9.27
N LYS A 147 -11.92 -44.79 9.22
CA LYS A 147 -12.88 -45.89 9.31
C LYS A 147 -13.10 -46.41 10.73
N ARG A 148 -12.21 -46.05 11.70
CA ARG A 148 -12.31 -46.57 13.07
C ARG A 148 -13.31 -45.78 13.90
N LEU A 149 -14.45 -46.34 14.15
CA LEU A 149 -15.48 -45.73 14.99
C LEU A 149 -15.02 -45.55 16.44
N ASN A 150 -15.44 -44.47 17.06
CA ASN A 150 -15.15 -44.17 18.44
C ASN A 150 -16.32 -44.56 19.35
N LYS A 151 -16.03 -44.75 20.67
CA LYS A 151 -17.04 -45.06 21.68
C LYS A 151 -17.84 -43.82 22.06
N TYR A 152 -19.04 -44.05 22.62
CA TYR A 152 -19.97 -43.02 23.05
C TYR A 152 -19.34 -41.92 23.92
N ARG A 153 -18.51 -42.30 24.91
CA ARG A 153 -17.84 -41.35 25.81
C ARG A 153 -16.99 -40.33 25.06
N LYS A 154 -16.28 -40.76 23.99
CA LYS A 154 -15.48 -39.84 23.16
C LYS A 154 -16.34 -38.95 22.28
N TYR A 155 -17.41 -39.48 21.71
CA TYR A 155 -18.40 -38.74 20.98
C TYR A 155 -19.07 -37.66 21.84
N GLU A 156 -19.54 -38.02 23.03
CA GLU A 156 -20.18 -37.11 23.98
C GLU A 156 -19.24 -35.97 24.36
N ALA A 157 -17.99 -36.27 24.66
CA ALA A 157 -16.97 -35.27 24.98
C ALA A 157 -16.75 -34.31 23.81
N ALA A 158 -16.68 -34.81 22.58
CA ALA A 158 -16.51 -34.01 21.36
C ALA A 158 -17.75 -33.11 21.10
N VAL A 159 -18.97 -33.62 21.27
CA VAL A 159 -20.22 -32.84 21.17
C VAL A 159 -20.25 -31.73 22.21
N ASN A 160 -19.92 -32.03 23.47
CA ASN A 160 -19.94 -31.04 24.54
C ASN A 160 -18.86 -29.95 24.33
N GLU A 161 -17.71 -30.32 23.82
CA GLU A 161 -16.66 -29.37 23.43
C GLU A 161 -17.11 -28.47 22.30
N ALA A 162 -17.69 -29.05 21.22
CA ALA A 162 -18.21 -28.30 20.10
C ALA A 162 -19.32 -27.31 20.55
N LYS A 163 -20.26 -27.76 21.40
CA LYS A 163 -21.30 -26.89 21.97
C LYS A 163 -20.73 -25.75 22.81
N ARG A 164 -19.72 -26.00 23.63
CA ARG A 164 -19.05 -24.99 24.46
C ARG A 164 -18.38 -23.92 23.62
N GLN A 165 -17.75 -24.32 22.52
CA GLN A 165 -17.09 -23.41 21.61
C GLN A 165 -18.07 -22.53 20.82
N PHE A 166 -19.23 -23.06 20.40
CA PHE A 166 -20.29 -22.31 19.72
C PHE A 166 -21.23 -21.54 20.65
N LYS A 167 -20.98 -21.54 21.93
CA LYS A 167 -21.69 -20.84 23.02
C LYS A 167 -23.19 -21.01 23.07
N SER A 168 -23.91 -21.35 22.02
CA SER A 168 -25.34 -21.73 22.13
C SER A 168 -26.01 -22.05 20.81
N ARG A 169 -27.06 -22.85 20.88
CA ARG A 169 -28.08 -23.08 19.85
C ARG A 169 -28.64 -21.78 19.24
N SER A 170 -28.75 -20.72 20.07
CA SER A 170 -29.28 -19.42 19.62
C SER A 170 -28.49 -18.73 18.54
N VAL A 171 -27.20 -19.03 18.38
CA VAL A 171 -26.34 -18.46 17.32
C VAL A 171 -26.68 -19.10 15.97
N GLN A 172 -26.87 -20.42 15.94
CA GLN A 172 -27.27 -21.12 14.71
C GLN A 172 -28.67 -20.74 14.26
N ASP A 173 -29.62 -20.72 15.19
CA ASP A 173 -31.01 -20.33 14.87
C ASP A 173 -31.07 -18.90 14.34
N TYR A 174 -30.23 -18.02 14.85
CA TYR A 174 -30.08 -16.67 14.36
C TYR A 174 -29.63 -16.63 12.89
N PHE A 175 -28.57 -17.37 12.54
CA PHE A 175 -28.10 -17.42 11.15
C PHE A 175 -29.10 -18.11 10.21
N LEU A 176 -29.70 -19.20 10.61
CA LEU A 176 -30.70 -19.90 9.82
C LEU A 176 -31.92 -19.03 9.53
N SER A 177 -32.36 -18.20 10.50
CA SER A 177 -33.47 -17.27 10.32
C SER A 177 -33.17 -16.16 9.33
N ILE A 178 -31.89 -15.76 9.19
CA ILE A 178 -31.47 -14.65 8.33
C ILE A 178 -30.94 -15.12 6.98
N LEU A 179 -30.22 -16.20 6.93
CA LEU A 179 -29.46 -16.65 5.77
C LEU A 179 -29.91 -18.00 5.19
N ASN A 180 -31.05 -18.52 5.46
CA ASN A 180 -31.70 -19.74 4.96
C ASN A 180 -30.80 -20.96 4.57
N ASN A 181 -29.50 -20.86 4.55
CA ASN A 181 -28.53 -21.91 4.18
C ASN A 181 -27.20 -21.69 4.91
N PHE A 182 -27.23 -21.24 6.16
CA PHE A 182 -25.99 -21.08 6.94
C PHE A 182 -25.34 -22.43 7.22
N LYS A 183 -24.08 -22.53 6.88
CA LYS A 183 -23.26 -23.72 7.09
C LYS A 183 -22.05 -23.34 7.93
N THR A 184 -21.92 -23.94 9.11
CA THR A 184 -20.86 -23.66 10.08
C THR A 184 -19.50 -24.23 9.67
N HIS A 185 -19.47 -25.22 8.79
CA HIS A 185 -18.25 -25.87 8.31
C HIS A 185 -18.11 -25.64 6.81
N MET A 186 -16.94 -25.17 6.43
CA MET A 186 -16.61 -24.89 5.04
C MET A 186 -15.52 -25.83 4.58
N ASP A 187 -15.66 -26.45 3.43
CA ASP A 187 -14.61 -27.25 2.86
C ASP A 187 -13.49 -26.38 2.27
N LYS A 188 -13.82 -25.18 1.86
CA LYS A 188 -12.90 -24.21 1.28
C LYS A 188 -12.92 -22.90 2.05
N SER A 189 -11.75 -22.29 2.22
CA SER A 189 -11.56 -21.04 2.97
C SER A 189 -11.38 -19.83 2.05
N ILE A 190 -11.84 -18.67 2.49
CA ILE A 190 -11.42 -17.39 1.92
C ILE A 190 -10.10 -17.01 2.57
N PHE A 191 -9.03 -16.88 1.79
CA PHE A 191 -7.75 -16.37 2.28
C PHE A 191 -7.75 -14.84 2.18
N TYR A 192 -7.48 -14.18 3.30
CA TYR A 192 -7.40 -12.73 3.38
C TYR A 192 -5.98 -12.29 3.73
N MET A 193 -5.27 -11.79 2.72
CA MET A 193 -3.94 -11.23 2.90
C MET A 193 -4.07 -9.81 3.46
N THR A 194 -3.54 -9.58 4.66
CA THR A 194 -3.68 -8.32 5.39
C THR A 194 -2.67 -8.20 6.54
N SER A 195 -2.63 -7.03 7.19
CA SER A 195 -1.96 -6.86 8.48
C SER A 195 -2.70 -7.64 9.56
N ILE A 196 -2.16 -8.80 9.97
CA ILE A 196 -2.82 -9.73 10.88
C ILE A 196 -3.15 -9.08 12.22
N THR A 197 -2.24 -8.29 12.79
CA THR A 197 -2.43 -7.65 14.11
C THR A 197 -3.61 -6.69 14.07
N HIS A 198 -3.62 -5.77 13.12
CA HIS A 198 -4.70 -4.79 12.95
C HIS A 198 -6.04 -5.47 12.62
N THR A 199 -6.03 -6.48 11.73
CA THR A 199 -7.25 -7.20 11.38
C THR A 199 -7.83 -8.00 12.56
N LYS A 200 -6.99 -8.54 13.45
CA LYS A 200 -7.47 -9.17 14.69
C LYS A 200 -8.21 -8.19 15.62
N GLU A 201 -7.75 -6.96 15.69
CA GLU A 201 -8.43 -5.89 16.46
C GLU A 201 -9.79 -5.56 15.83
N LEU A 202 -9.83 -5.40 14.50
CA LEU A 202 -11.10 -5.20 13.77
C LEU A 202 -12.08 -6.36 13.96
N ILE A 203 -11.59 -7.61 13.94
CA ILE A 203 -12.43 -8.79 14.19
C ILE A 203 -13.03 -8.77 15.60
N LYS A 204 -12.24 -8.39 16.60
CA LYS A 204 -12.72 -8.28 18.00
C LYS A 204 -13.78 -7.19 18.15
N ALA A 205 -13.59 -6.07 17.48
CA ALA A 205 -14.53 -4.96 17.48
C ALA A 205 -15.78 -5.19 16.59
N CYS A 206 -15.70 -6.17 15.68
CA CYS A 206 -16.75 -6.45 14.71
C CYS A 206 -17.91 -7.23 15.31
N SER A 207 -19.12 -6.74 15.13
CA SER A 207 -20.35 -7.47 15.41
C SER A 207 -21.29 -7.48 14.21
N LEU A 208 -22.08 -8.54 14.09
CA LEU A 208 -23.10 -8.71 13.06
C LEU A 208 -24.47 -8.80 13.75
N SER A 209 -25.28 -7.76 13.58
CA SER A 209 -26.58 -7.58 14.25
C SER A 209 -26.50 -7.85 15.76
N GLY A 210 -25.51 -7.26 16.42
CA GLY A 210 -25.31 -7.35 17.88
C GLY A 210 -24.63 -8.63 18.36
N LYS A 211 -24.19 -9.54 17.48
CA LYS A 211 -23.41 -10.73 17.83
C LYS A 211 -21.96 -10.56 17.39
N ALA A 212 -21.00 -10.90 18.26
CA ALA A 212 -19.60 -10.84 17.92
C ALA A 212 -19.29 -11.72 16.69
N PHE A 213 -18.60 -11.16 15.70
CA PHE A 213 -18.30 -11.88 14.46
C PHE A 213 -17.45 -13.14 14.72
N SER A 214 -16.52 -13.06 15.67
CA SER A 214 -15.69 -14.19 16.10
C SER A 214 -16.49 -15.35 16.74
N ASP A 215 -17.69 -15.07 17.26
CA ASP A 215 -18.56 -16.11 17.83
C ASP A 215 -19.40 -16.80 16.71
N LEU A 216 -19.52 -16.17 15.56
CA LEU A 216 -20.35 -16.64 14.45
C LEU A 216 -19.56 -17.41 13.40
N VAL A 217 -18.28 -17.06 13.20
CA VAL A 217 -17.47 -17.57 12.10
C VAL A 217 -16.13 -18.06 12.63
N LEU A 218 -15.72 -19.27 12.21
CA LEU A 218 -14.41 -19.77 12.51
C LEU A 218 -13.36 -19.05 11.66
N ILE A 219 -12.35 -18.49 12.32
CA ILE A 219 -11.27 -17.73 11.66
C ILE A 219 -9.94 -18.42 11.94
N GLY A 220 -9.15 -18.58 10.90
CA GLY A 220 -7.80 -19.13 10.97
C GLY A 220 -6.74 -18.07 10.67
N GLN A 221 -5.52 -18.45 10.92
CA GLN A 221 -4.32 -17.71 10.52
C GLN A 221 -3.32 -18.70 9.96
N THR A 222 -2.68 -18.34 8.84
CA THR A 222 -1.55 -19.12 8.32
C THR A 222 -0.23 -18.62 8.89
N ASP A 223 0.69 -19.55 9.13
CA ASP A 223 2.10 -19.23 9.34
C ASP A 223 2.86 -19.17 8.00
N PHE A 224 4.16 -18.89 8.05
CA PHE A 224 5.00 -18.78 6.84
C PHE A 224 5.19 -20.10 6.08
N GLU A 225 4.97 -21.23 6.77
CA GLU A 225 5.04 -22.56 6.17
C GLU A 225 3.70 -22.99 5.56
N GLY A 226 2.67 -22.16 5.67
CA GLY A 226 1.33 -22.45 5.14
C GLY A 226 0.48 -23.32 6.05
N ASN A 227 0.89 -23.56 7.31
CA ASN A 227 0.06 -24.27 8.27
C ASN A 227 -1.04 -23.34 8.78
N VAL A 228 -2.29 -23.80 8.74
CA VAL A 228 -3.43 -23.01 9.19
C VAL A 228 -3.75 -23.38 10.63
N ARG A 229 -3.80 -22.34 11.50
CA ARG A 229 -4.18 -22.46 12.92
C ARG A 229 -5.41 -21.60 13.18
N ASN A 230 -6.33 -22.10 14.01
CA ASN A 230 -7.50 -21.33 14.40
C ASN A 230 -7.12 -20.18 15.34
N ILE A 231 -7.75 -19.01 15.15
CA ILE A 231 -7.64 -17.87 16.04
C ILE A 231 -8.75 -17.98 17.07
N GLY A 232 -8.39 -18.20 18.35
CA GLY A 232 -9.34 -18.32 19.45
C GLY A 232 -9.08 -19.57 20.29
N ALA A 233 -9.77 -19.66 21.42
CA ALA A 233 -9.63 -20.77 22.33
C ALA A 233 -10.46 -21.96 21.83
N GLY A 234 -9.83 -22.88 21.11
CA GLY A 234 -10.44 -24.16 20.81
C GLY A 234 -10.19 -24.66 19.39
N GLN A 235 -9.86 -25.93 19.29
CA GLN A 235 -9.81 -26.66 18.02
C GLN A 235 -11.22 -27.12 17.67
N LEU A 236 -11.95 -26.34 16.90
CA LEU A 236 -13.14 -26.85 16.24
C LEU A 236 -12.69 -27.76 15.09
N GLY A 237 -13.31 -28.94 15.01
CA GLY A 237 -13.05 -29.88 13.91
C GLY A 237 -13.60 -29.38 12.57
N GLY A 238 -13.21 -28.22 12.10
CA GLY A 238 -13.63 -27.65 10.82
C GLY A 238 -12.59 -26.76 10.21
N LYS A 239 -12.65 -26.55 8.90
CA LYS A 239 -11.84 -25.55 8.21
C LYS A 239 -12.35 -24.15 8.53
N PRO A 240 -11.48 -23.17 8.80
CA PRO A 240 -11.93 -21.80 9.03
C PRO A 240 -12.55 -21.21 7.76
N ALA A 241 -13.56 -20.36 7.93
CA ALA A 241 -14.23 -19.68 6.83
C ALA A 241 -13.34 -18.59 6.21
N ILE A 242 -12.59 -17.89 7.06
CA ILE A 242 -11.59 -16.90 6.67
C ILE A 242 -10.24 -17.30 7.27
N VAL A 243 -9.20 -17.29 6.47
CA VAL A 243 -7.80 -17.50 6.88
C VAL A 243 -7.02 -16.22 6.66
N LEU A 244 -6.50 -15.65 7.74
CA LEU A 244 -5.64 -14.47 7.67
C LEU A 244 -4.23 -14.88 7.24
N ALA A 245 -3.69 -14.20 6.26
CA ALA A 245 -2.32 -14.36 5.79
C ALA A 245 -1.59 -13.02 5.83
N SER A 246 -0.31 -13.04 6.20
CA SER A 246 0.50 -11.83 6.24
C SER A 246 1.09 -11.45 4.89
N ASP A 247 1.18 -12.40 3.97
CA ASP A 247 1.81 -12.26 2.66
C ASP A 247 1.34 -13.38 1.71
N LEU A 248 1.64 -13.21 0.41
CA LEU A 248 1.22 -14.16 -0.63
C LEU A 248 2.03 -15.46 -0.61
N TYR A 249 3.25 -15.45 -0.08
CA TYR A 249 4.05 -16.68 0.06
C TYR A 249 3.39 -17.63 1.06
N ALA A 250 2.87 -17.11 2.17
CA ALA A 250 2.11 -17.90 3.13
C ALA A 250 0.82 -18.49 2.52
N VAL A 251 0.16 -17.76 1.62
CA VAL A 251 -1.02 -18.25 0.88
C VAL A 251 -0.61 -19.35 -0.12
N SER A 252 0.47 -19.15 -0.86
CA SER A 252 0.99 -20.15 -1.80
C SER A 252 1.43 -21.43 -1.08
N ALA A 253 2.14 -21.29 0.05
CA ALA A 253 2.54 -22.43 0.89
C ALA A 253 1.31 -23.18 1.45
N ALA A 254 0.28 -22.46 1.90
CA ALA A 254 -0.95 -23.07 2.39
C ALA A 254 -1.67 -23.87 1.28
N SER A 255 -1.70 -23.36 0.05
CA SER A 255 -2.22 -24.08 -1.10
C SER A 255 -1.43 -25.37 -1.38
N SER A 256 -0.10 -25.28 -1.33
CA SER A 256 0.79 -26.43 -1.53
C SER A 256 0.63 -27.50 -0.45
N ASN A 257 0.25 -27.12 0.76
CA ASN A 257 -0.06 -28.01 1.90
C ASN A 257 -1.46 -28.66 1.82
N GLY A 258 -2.17 -28.48 0.69
CA GLY A 258 -3.48 -29.10 0.47
C GLY A 258 -4.65 -28.36 1.12
N ASN A 259 -4.47 -27.08 1.50
CA ASN A 259 -5.60 -26.28 1.92
C ASN A 259 -6.42 -25.84 0.70
N ASP A 260 -7.71 -26.15 0.71
CA ASP A 260 -8.62 -25.78 -0.38
C ASP A 260 -8.97 -24.28 -0.27
N ILE A 261 -8.51 -23.52 -1.25
CA ILE A 261 -8.76 -22.08 -1.32
C ILE A 261 -9.98 -21.82 -2.20
N GLN A 262 -11.00 -21.15 -1.65
CA GLN A 262 -12.17 -20.73 -2.40
C GLN A 262 -11.88 -19.46 -3.21
N SER A 263 -11.31 -18.48 -2.56
CA SER A 263 -10.90 -17.20 -3.16
C SER A 263 -9.85 -16.53 -2.29
N ILE A 264 -9.09 -15.65 -2.91
CA ILE A 264 -8.08 -14.84 -2.21
C ILE A 264 -8.54 -13.39 -2.28
N ILE A 265 -8.59 -12.73 -1.12
CA ILE A 265 -8.79 -11.30 -1.02
C ILE A 265 -7.47 -10.68 -0.55
N ILE A 266 -7.01 -9.68 -1.26
CA ILE A 266 -5.73 -9.01 -0.99
C ILE A 266 -6.03 -7.57 -0.57
N ASP A 267 -5.61 -7.21 0.65
CA ASP A 267 -5.51 -5.83 1.06
C ASP A 267 -4.32 -5.18 0.32
N ALA A 268 -4.64 -4.48 -0.75
CA ALA A 268 -3.66 -3.79 -1.58
C ALA A 268 -3.48 -2.32 -1.20
N SER A 269 -3.91 -1.91 -0.01
CA SER A 269 -3.69 -0.54 0.51
C SER A 269 -2.21 -0.26 0.79
N ASN A 270 -1.41 -1.32 0.95
CA ASN A 270 0.05 -1.25 1.01
C ASN A 270 0.64 -1.83 -0.29
N GLY A 271 0.52 -1.07 -1.38
CA GLY A 271 0.92 -1.49 -2.73
C GLY A 271 2.39 -1.94 -2.83
N ASN A 272 3.28 -1.33 -2.05
CA ASN A 272 4.70 -1.68 -2.07
C ASN A 272 4.98 -3.10 -1.56
N THR A 273 4.27 -3.55 -0.53
CA THR A 273 4.39 -4.93 -0.04
C THR A 273 3.94 -5.94 -1.09
N LEU A 274 2.90 -5.62 -1.83
CA LEU A 274 2.40 -6.49 -2.90
C LEU A 274 3.36 -6.54 -4.09
N MET A 275 3.99 -5.41 -4.45
CA MET A 275 4.96 -5.34 -5.54
C MET A 275 6.19 -6.25 -5.32
N THR A 276 6.60 -6.45 -4.08
CA THR A 276 7.72 -7.37 -3.76
C THR A 276 7.34 -8.84 -3.82
N GLN A 277 6.06 -9.18 -4.02
CA GLN A 277 5.51 -10.54 -4.00
C GLN A 277 4.80 -10.91 -5.31
N MET A 278 5.16 -10.25 -6.41
CA MET A 278 4.50 -10.47 -7.71
C MET A 278 4.72 -11.89 -8.26
N ASP A 279 5.82 -12.55 -7.90
CA ASP A 279 6.08 -13.94 -8.25
C ASP A 279 5.11 -14.91 -7.55
N ALA A 280 4.85 -14.70 -6.26
CA ALA A 280 3.84 -15.48 -5.53
C ALA A 280 2.42 -15.20 -6.08
N LEU A 281 2.12 -13.95 -6.47
CA LEU A 281 0.86 -13.62 -7.13
C LEU A 281 0.72 -14.37 -8.47
N ASP A 282 1.76 -14.38 -9.30
CA ASP A 282 1.76 -15.09 -10.59
C ASP A 282 1.57 -16.60 -10.42
N GLU A 283 2.07 -17.19 -9.34
CA GLU A 283 1.83 -18.58 -8.99
C GLU A 283 0.37 -18.84 -8.62
N LEU A 284 -0.20 -18.00 -7.76
CA LEU A 284 -1.60 -18.10 -7.35
C LEU A 284 -2.57 -17.89 -8.54
N ILE A 285 -2.23 -17.01 -9.47
CA ILE A 285 -2.98 -16.84 -10.73
C ILE A 285 -2.99 -18.15 -11.54
N ARG A 286 -1.86 -18.84 -11.63
CA ARG A 286 -1.74 -20.13 -12.36
C ARG A 286 -2.59 -21.23 -11.73
N LEU A 287 -2.79 -21.21 -10.42
CA LEU A 287 -3.67 -22.16 -9.73
C LEU A 287 -5.15 -21.96 -10.10
N GLY A 288 -5.50 -20.89 -10.78
CA GLY A 288 -6.86 -20.61 -11.24
C GLY A 288 -7.83 -20.22 -10.13
N VAL A 289 -7.34 -19.89 -8.93
CA VAL A 289 -8.15 -19.42 -7.81
C VAL A 289 -8.62 -17.99 -8.08
N PRO A 290 -9.88 -17.63 -7.80
CA PRO A 290 -10.35 -16.25 -7.90
C PRO A 290 -9.59 -15.33 -6.94
N ILE A 291 -9.00 -14.25 -7.47
CA ILE A 291 -8.25 -13.26 -6.71
C ILE A 291 -8.96 -11.92 -6.81
N THR A 292 -9.20 -11.29 -5.68
CA THR A 292 -9.78 -9.94 -5.62
C THR A 292 -8.87 -9.05 -4.79
N CYS A 293 -8.23 -8.08 -5.43
CA CYS A 293 -7.50 -7.03 -4.74
C CYS A 293 -8.47 -5.91 -4.34
N VAL A 294 -8.35 -5.41 -3.13
CA VAL A 294 -9.14 -4.27 -2.64
C VAL A 294 -8.16 -3.22 -2.16
N THR A 295 -8.33 -1.99 -2.64
CA THR A 295 -7.47 -0.85 -2.31
C THR A 295 -8.29 0.43 -2.22
N ASP A 296 -7.65 1.51 -1.80
CA ASP A 296 -8.24 2.85 -1.84
C ASP A 296 -7.70 3.69 -3.00
N VAL A 297 -8.34 4.84 -3.24
CA VAL A 297 -7.94 5.74 -4.33
C VAL A 297 -6.53 6.29 -4.13
N VAL A 298 -6.12 6.51 -2.89
CA VAL A 298 -4.80 7.06 -2.55
C VAL A 298 -3.67 6.11 -2.96
N ASN A 299 -3.88 4.80 -2.81
CA ASN A 299 -2.86 3.76 -3.03
C ASN A 299 -2.97 3.03 -4.38
N SER A 300 -3.92 3.41 -5.25
CA SER A 300 -4.34 2.62 -6.43
C SER A 300 -3.59 2.91 -7.74
N PHE A 301 -2.46 3.59 -7.73
CA PHE A 301 -1.92 4.16 -8.97
C PHE A 301 -1.00 3.26 -9.78
N ASP A 302 -0.44 2.22 -9.19
CA ASP A 302 0.46 1.30 -9.88
C ASP A 302 -0.29 0.07 -10.44
N LEU A 303 -1.56 0.28 -10.80
CA LEU A 303 -2.45 -0.79 -11.26
C LEU A 303 -2.16 -1.29 -12.69
N GLU A 304 -1.31 -0.61 -13.46
CA GLU A 304 -0.92 -1.06 -14.82
C GLU A 304 -0.29 -2.46 -14.82
N LEU A 305 0.49 -2.79 -13.79
CA LEU A 305 1.09 -4.12 -13.64
C LEU A 305 0.05 -5.23 -13.45
N PHE A 306 -1.08 -4.89 -12.86
CA PHE A 306 -2.20 -5.81 -12.67
C PHE A 306 -3.03 -5.95 -13.94
N GLN A 307 -3.20 -4.86 -14.72
CA GLN A 307 -3.88 -4.91 -16.01
C GLN A 307 -3.17 -5.87 -16.97
N ASN A 308 -1.83 -5.80 -17.03
CA ASN A 308 -1.02 -6.69 -17.85
C ASN A 308 -1.17 -8.17 -17.47
N ARG A 309 -1.63 -8.45 -16.24
CA ARG A 309 -1.96 -9.79 -15.74
C ARG A 309 -3.43 -10.19 -15.93
N GLY A 310 -4.22 -9.33 -16.56
CA GLY A 310 -5.62 -9.61 -16.85
C GLY A 310 -6.61 -9.27 -15.73
N PHE A 311 -6.20 -8.44 -14.76
CA PHE A 311 -7.12 -7.96 -13.73
C PHE A 311 -8.12 -6.97 -14.30
N ASN A 312 -9.40 -7.15 -13.94
CA ASN A 312 -10.46 -6.18 -14.17
C ASN A 312 -10.45 -5.15 -13.05
N ILE A 313 -10.39 -3.86 -13.38
CA ILE A 313 -10.30 -2.79 -12.41
C ILE A 313 -11.61 -2.01 -12.36
N TRP A 314 -12.21 -1.93 -11.17
CA TRP A 314 -13.34 -1.07 -10.86
C TRP A 314 -12.96 -0.02 -9.84
N ARG A 315 -13.26 1.24 -10.15
CA ARG A 315 -12.99 2.37 -9.25
C ARG A 315 -14.29 3.07 -8.87
N TRP A 316 -14.46 3.22 -7.56
CA TRP A 316 -15.48 4.09 -7.01
C TRP A 316 -14.91 5.50 -6.85
N ASP A 317 -15.31 6.37 -7.75
CA ASP A 317 -14.92 7.78 -7.80
C ASP A 317 -16.14 8.67 -8.06
N ARG A 318 -15.92 9.97 -8.24
CA ARG A 318 -16.99 10.93 -8.53
C ARG A 318 -17.84 10.56 -9.75
N ASN A 319 -17.27 9.87 -10.72
CA ASN A 319 -17.99 9.51 -11.95
C ASN A 319 -18.87 8.27 -11.76
N SER A 320 -18.49 7.39 -10.85
CA SER A 320 -19.18 6.14 -10.54
C SER A 320 -20.14 6.22 -9.36
N ILE A 321 -19.95 7.19 -8.45
CA ILE A 321 -20.89 7.45 -7.36
C ILE A 321 -22.08 8.24 -7.90
N THR A 322 -23.27 7.69 -7.74
CA THR A 322 -24.54 8.32 -8.18
C THR A 322 -25.21 9.05 -7.04
N GLU A 323 -26.16 9.95 -7.35
CA GLU A 323 -26.98 10.63 -6.34
C GLU A 323 -27.76 9.63 -5.47
N LYS A 324 -28.21 8.53 -6.07
CA LYS A 324 -28.90 7.45 -5.36
C LYS A 324 -27.99 6.76 -4.35
N LEU A 325 -26.74 6.48 -4.75
CA LEU A 325 -25.71 5.93 -3.85
C LEU A 325 -25.40 6.91 -2.72
N TYR A 326 -25.22 8.19 -3.06
CA TYR A 326 -24.98 9.26 -2.09
C TYR A 326 -26.11 9.37 -1.04
N ASN A 327 -27.37 9.34 -1.47
CA ASN A 327 -28.53 9.41 -0.58
C ASN A 327 -28.73 8.15 0.27
N ALA A 328 -28.27 6.99 -0.21
CA ALA A 328 -28.33 5.73 0.53
C ALA A 328 -27.25 5.57 1.61
N VAL A 329 -26.24 6.44 1.61
CA VAL A 329 -25.14 6.45 2.59
C VAL A 329 -25.59 7.13 3.89
N SER A 330 -25.42 6.47 5.04
CA SER A 330 -25.77 7.07 6.33
C SER A 330 -24.87 8.25 6.69
N LEU A 331 -25.41 9.25 7.40
CA LEU A 331 -24.72 10.53 7.66
C LEU A 331 -23.38 10.40 8.40
N ASN A 332 -23.16 9.33 9.16
CA ASN A 332 -22.00 9.23 10.06
C ASN A 332 -20.91 8.25 9.62
N SER A 333 -21.18 7.31 8.70
CA SER A 333 -20.26 6.21 8.42
C SER A 333 -19.41 6.37 7.16
N ASP A 334 -19.84 7.20 6.20
CA ASP A 334 -19.21 7.22 4.88
C ASP A 334 -18.97 8.64 4.36
N ARG A 335 -18.41 9.49 5.22
CA ARG A 335 -18.14 10.90 4.94
C ARG A 335 -17.25 11.09 3.71
N LYS A 336 -16.24 10.24 3.54
CA LYS A 336 -15.35 10.30 2.38
C LYS A 336 -16.06 9.97 1.06
N ILE A 337 -17.05 9.09 1.07
CA ILE A 337 -17.90 8.82 -0.11
C ILE A 337 -18.69 10.07 -0.47
N LYS A 338 -19.27 10.76 0.52
CA LYS A 338 -19.97 12.02 0.32
C LYS A 338 -19.06 13.12 -0.19
N ASN A 339 -17.90 13.28 0.43
CA ASN A 339 -16.89 14.26 0.00
C ASN A 339 -16.42 13.96 -1.43
N CYS A 340 -16.27 12.68 -1.80
CA CYS A 340 -15.93 12.27 -3.16
C CYS A 340 -16.97 12.72 -4.18
N PHE A 341 -18.26 12.50 -3.89
CA PHE A 341 -19.37 12.90 -4.76
C PHE A 341 -19.51 14.42 -4.87
N MET A 342 -19.46 15.13 -3.73
CA MET A 342 -19.66 16.59 -3.65
C MET A 342 -18.41 17.38 -4.01
N ARG A 343 -17.27 16.72 -4.25
CA ARG A 343 -15.97 17.35 -4.42
C ARG A 343 -15.98 18.54 -5.34
N LYS A 344 -15.49 19.67 -4.82
CA LYS A 344 -15.17 20.89 -5.55
C LYS A 344 -13.68 21.13 -5.49
N LEU A 345 -13.10 21.57 -6.58
CA LEU A 345 -11.67 21.87 -6.69
C LEU A 345 -11.49 23.17 -7.47
N ASP A 346 -11.03 24.20 -6.78
CA ASP A 346 -10.76 25.51 -7.36
C ASP A 346 -9.27 25.82 -7.32
N TYR A 347 -8.81 26.57 -8.31
CA TYR A 347 -7.43 27.02 -8.43
C TYR A 347 -7.42 28.55 -8.37
N CYS A 348 -6.70 29.08 -7.38
CA CYS A 348 -6.43 30.50 -7.27
C CYS A 348 -5.02 30.78 -7.78
N ILE A 349 -4.87 31.57 -8.83
CA ILE A 349 -3.59 31.82 -9.52
C ILE A 349 -3.17 33.26 -9.30
N ALA A 350 -1.98 33.44 -8.71
CA ALA A 350 -1.31 34.74 -8.60
C ALA A 350 -0.48 34.99 -9.85
N GLU A 351 -0.88 35.96 -10.65
CA GLU A 351 -0.18 36.31 -11.90
C GLU A 351 0.87 37.41 -11.68
N GLY A 352 1.89 37.43 -12.54
CA GLY A 352 2.91 38.48 -12.56
C GLY A 352 3.90 38.44 -11.39
N SER A 353 4.10 37.27 -10.77
CA SER A 353 4.98 37.11 -9.61
C SER A 353 6.47 37.19 -9.99
N GLU A 354 7.25 37.93 -9.22
CA GLU A 354 8.72 37.91 -9.31
C GLU A 354 9.29 36.51 -9.00
N ILE A 355 8.67 35.78 -8.08
CA ILE A 355 9.02 34.39 -7.76
C ILE A 355 8.91 33.52 -9.02
N SER A 356 7.83 33.65 -9.77
CA SER A 356 7.66 32.95 -11.05
C SER A 356 8.72 33.32 -12.07
N THR A 357 9.12 34.58 -12.09
CA THR A 357 10.15 35.09 -13.00
C THR A 357 11.51 34.50 -12.66
N ALA A 358 11.90 34.53 -11.39
CA ALA A 358 13.16 33.95 -10.93
C ALA A 358 13.24 32.44 -11.27
N ILE A 359 12.19 31.67 -11.00
CA ILE A 359 12.16 30.23 -11.29
C ILE A 359 12.23 29.96 -12.80
N ARG A 360 11.51 30.76 -13.62
CA ARG A 360 11.54 30.64 -15.08
C ARG A 360 12.95 30.89 -15.64
N MET A 361 13.66 31.87 -15.14
CA MET A 361 15.03 32.17 -15.55
C MET A 361 15.99 31.05 -15.12
N LEU A 362 15.89 30.56 -13.89
CA LEU A 362 16.67 29.42 -13.43
C LEU A 362 16.42 28.18 -14.29
N TYR A 363 15.16 27.88 -14.60
CA TYR A 363 14.80 26.76 -15.46
C TYR A 363 15.42 26.87 -16.86
N THR A 364 15.47 28.07 -17.43
CA THR A 364 16.06 28.29 -18.76
C THR A 364 17.53 27.91 -18.79
N HIS A 365 18.28 28.22 -17.72
CA HIS A 365 19.72 28.00 -17.65
C HIS A 365 20.11 26.62 -17.05
N ARG A 366 19.16 25.76 -16.68
CA ARG A 366 19.45 24.49 -15.98
C ARG A 366 20.45 23.59 -16.72
N LYS A 367 20.29 23.48 -18.06
CA LYS A 367 21.15 22.62 -18.87
C LYS A 367 22.58 23.15 -18.97
N GLU A 368 22.73 24.41 -19.31
CA GLU A 368 24.04 25.08 -19.38
C GLU A 368 24.77 25.03 -18.03
N THR A 369 24.02 25.17 -16.93
CA THR A 369 24.56 25.11 -15.58
C THR A 369 25.03 23.72 -15.20
N SER A 370 24.29 22.67 -15.56
CA SER A 370 24.71 21.29 -15.26
C SER A 370 26.02 20.86 -15.95
N GLU A 371 26.35 21.51 -17.05
CA GLU A 371 27.58 21.29 -17.83
C GLU A 371 28.70 22.27 -17.44
N SER A 372 28.43 23.23 -16.52
CA SER A 372 29.35 24.29 -16.11
C SER A 372 30.22 23.90 -14.90
N SER A 373 30.96 24.88 -14.36
CA SER A 373 31.81 24.71 -13.18
C SER A 373 30.99 24.34 -11.92
N THR A 374 31.67 23.77 -10.93
CA THR A 374 31.08 23.46 -9.60
C THR A 374 30.56 24.72 -8.93
N HIS A 375 31.15 25.89 -9.15
CA HIS A 375 30.69 27.16 -8.63
C HIS A 375 29.34 27.56 -9.23
N MET A 376 29.16 27.41 -10.54
CA MET A 376 27.87 27.71 -11.20
C MET A 376 26.77 26.75 -10.75
N ILE A 377 27.10 25.48 -10.57
CA ILE A 377 26.16 24.49 -10.00
C ILE A 377 25.75 24.92 -8.60
N LYS A 378 26.69 25.30 -7.75
CA LYS A 378 26.40 25.76 -6.37
C LYS A 378 25.52 27.03 -6.37
N ILE A 379 25.82 28.01 -7.23
CA ILE A 379 24.97 29.21 -7.38
C ILE A 379 23.53 28.80 -7.75
N PHE A 380 23.38 27.92 -8.72
CA PHE A 380 22.06 27.44 -9.13
C PHE A 380 21.29 26.77 -7.99
N GLU A 381 21.95 25.90 -7.22
CA GLU A 381 21.34 25.19 -6.08
C GLU A 381 20.87 26.14 -4.99
N LEU A 382 21.71 27.10 -4.62
CA LEU A 382 21.37 28.08 -3.59
C LEU A 382 20.20 28.99 -4.03
N LEU A 383 20.25 29.55 -5.24
CA LEU A 383 19.19 30.41 -5.77
C LEU A 383 17.89 29.63 -5.96
N PHE A 384 18.00 28.40 -6.42
CA PHE A 384 16.83 27.53 -6.60
C PHE A 384 16.18 27.18 -5.24
N SER A 385 16.99 26.85 -4.22
CA SER A 385 16.49 26.60 -2.86
C SER A 385 15.72 27.79 -2.30
N LEU A 386 16.26 29.01 -2.44
CA LEU A 386 15.61 30.23 -2.00
C LEU A 386 14.31 30.50 -2.78
N ALA A 387 14.35 30.40 -4.10
CA ALA A 387 13.16 30.61 -4.95
C ALA A 387 12.02 29.65 -4.62
N PHE A 388 12.35 28.35 -4.38
CA PHE A 388 11.34 27.34 -4.03
C PHE A 388 10.83 27.46 -2.60
N THR A 389 11.64 27.93 -1.66
CA THR A 389 11.14 28.26 -0.31
C THR A 389 10.09 29.39 -0.42
N ALA A 390 10.39 30.45 -1.19
CA ALA A 390 9.45 31.52 -1.41
C ALA A 390 8.18 31.10 -2.17
N LEU A 391 8.30 30.13 -3.11
CA LEU A 391 7.18 29.62 -3.91
C LEU A 391 6.08 29.00 -3.03
N TRP A 392 6.46 28.30 -1.96
CA TRP A 392 5.51 27.58 -1.11
C TRP A 392 5.20 28.30 0.20
N GLU A 393 5.77 29.47 0.44
CA GLU A 393 5.53 30.25 1.66
C GLU A 393 4.23 31.05 1.56
N THR A 394 3.49 31.11 2.69
CA THR A 394 2.26 31.90 2.82
C THR A 394 2.35 32.98 3.90
N VAL A 395 3.43 33.00 4.65
CA VAL A 395 3.59 33.98 5.73
C VAL A 395 4.86 34.80 5.49
N PRO A 396 4.88 36.08 5.88
CA PRO A 396 6.07 36.92 5.70
C PRO A 396 7.31 36.25 6.30
N PHE A 397 8.45 36.39 5.63
CA PHE A 397 9.72 35.86 6.12
C PHE A 397 10.11 36.52 7.44
N ASP A 398 10.57 35.71 8.39
CA ASP A 398 11.13 36.21 9.64
C ASP A 398 12.58 36.74 9.46
N ASP A 399 13.13 37.35 10.51
CA ASP A 399 14.48 37.94 10.46
C ASP A 399 15.57 36.86 10.25
N ALA A 400 15.37 35.63 10.76
CA ALA A 400 16.31 34.53 10.58
C ALA A 400 16.33 34.05 9.13
N GLN A 401 15.18 33.92 8.50
CA GLN A 401 15.06 33.52 7.09
C GLN A 401 15.64 34.61 6.16
N ARG A 402 15.36 35.89 6.45
CA ARG A 402 15.96 37.00 5.69
C ARG A 402 17.46 37.05 5.80
N LEU A 403 18.02 36.92 7.02
CA LEU A 403 19.45 36.86 7.22
C LEU A 403 20.11 35.66 6.52
N HIS A 404 19.46 34.53 6.54
CA HIS A 404 19.91 33.34 5.83
C HIS A 404 19.95 33.57 4.32
N ALA A 405 18.89 34.11 3.74
CA ALA A 405 18.80 34.43 2.33
C ALA A 405 19.86 35.49 1.93
N GLU A 406 20.08 36.49 2.74
CA GLU A 406 21.13 37.53 2.52
C GLU A 406 22.51 36.92 2.44
N LYS A 407 22.86 35.98 3.35
CA LYS A 407 24.12 35.26 3.33
C LYS A 407 24.29 34.45 2.06
N MET A 408 23.27 33.70 1.66
CA MET A 408 23.29 32.88 0.42
C MET A 408 23.42 33.76 -0.83
N VAL A 409 22.68 34.86 -0.90
CA VAL A 409 22.75 35.83 -2.02
C VAL A 409 24.13 36.47 -2.11
N HIS A 410 24.73 36.81 -0.98
CA HIS A 410 26.09 37.35 -0.93
C HIS A 410 27.12 36.32 -1.43
N GLU A 411 27.00 35.07 -1.00
CA GLU A 411 27.85 33.95 -1.47
C GLU A 411 27.69 33.77 -2.98
N CYS A 412 26.47 33.71 -3.50
CA CYS A 412 26.20 33.58 -4.91
C CYS A 412 26.82 34.72 -5.72
N SER A 413 26.71 35.95 -5.22
CA SER A 413 27.31 37.12 -5.87
C SER A 413 28.80 37.02 -5.96
N GLY A 414 29.50 36.60 -4.88
CA GLY A 414 30.94 36.40 -4.87
C GLY A 414 31.41 35.30 -5.81
N LEU A 415 30.68 34.17 -5.83
CA LEU A 415 30.98 33.06 -6.77
C LEU A 415 30.75 33.48 -8.22
N LEU A 416 29.68 34.23 -8.53
CA LEU A 416 29.35 34.67 -9.87
C LEU A 416 30.43 35.63 -10.44
N GLU A 417 30.96 36.52 -9.63
CA GLU A 417 32.06 37.42 -10.05
C GLU A 417 33.33 36.61 -10.40
N ASN A 418 33.63 35.54 -9.67
CA ASN A 418 34.76 34.67 -9.98
C ASN A 418 34.57 33.91 -11.32
N GLU A 419 33.36 33.54 -11.65
CA GLU A 419 33.00 32.81 -12.88
C GLU A 419 32.84 33.72 -14.11
N LYS A 420 32.79 35.03 -13.96
CA LYS A 420 32.53 36.00 -15.02
C LYS A 420 33.37 35.83 -16.28
N LYS A 421 34.62 35.33 -16.10
CA LYS A 421 35.55 35.11 -17.23
C LYS A 421 35.30 33.80 -17.97
N TYR A 422 34.54 32.89 -17.39
CA TYR A 422 34.36 31.52 -17.88
C TYR A 422 32.99 31.25 -18.45
N ILE A 423 32.01 32.16 -18.23
CA ILE A 423 30.63 32.05 -18.71
C ILE A 423 30.30 33.12 -19.76
N SER A 424 29.25 32.91 -20.51
CA SER A 424 28.79 33.92 -21.47
C SER A 424 28.28 35.18 -20.76
N GLN A 425 28.43 36.33 -21.38
CA GLN A 425 27.96 37.60 -20.82
C GLN A 425 26.44 37.55 -20.56
N LYS A 426 25.67 36.91 -21.43
CA LYS A 426 24.23 36.72 -21.25
C LYS A 426 23.94 35.91 -20.00
N MET A 427 24.62 34.78 -19.78
CA MET A 427 24.45 33.93 -18.61
C MET A 427 24.81 34.68 -17.32
N TYR A 428 25.89 35.47 -17.35
CA TYR A 428 26.26 36.33 -16.22
C TYR A 428 25.17 37.34 -15.88
N ASP A 429 24.66 38.07 -16.90
CA ASP A 429 23.62 39.10 -16.70
C ASP A 429 22.30 38.51 -16.22
N ASP A 430 21.93 37.33 -16.73
CA ASP A 430 20.73 36.60 -16.31
C ASP A 430 20.85 36.13 -14.84
N TYR A 431 21.98 35.52 -14.43
CA TYR A 431 22.19 35.13 -13.04
C TYR A 431 22.25 36.31 -12.09
N ARG A 432 22.82 37.41 -12.50
CA ARG A 432 22.82 38.64 -11.72
C ARG A 432 21.40 39.17 -11.54
N SER A 433 20.57 39.11 -12.58
CA SER A 433 19.16 39.48 -12.49
C SER A 433 18.38 38.54 -11.54
N ILE A 434 18.65 37.24 -11.57
CA ILE A 434 18.05 36.28 -10.65
C ILE A 434 18.45 36.60 -9.20
N ILE A 435 19.72 36.86 -8.94
CA ILE A 435 20.25 37.23 -7.61
C ILE A 435 19.53 38.48 -7.08
N ASN A 436 19.40 39.52 -7.89
CA ASN A 436 18.71 40.76 -7.50
C ASN A 436 17.22 40.50 -7.24
N CYS A 437 16.58 39.68 -8.05
CA CYS A 437 15.18 39.31 -7.89
C CYS A 437 14.95 38.54 -6.57
N ILE A 438 15.81 37.56 -6.25
CA ILE A 438 15.72 36.80 -5.00
C ILE A 438 16.01 37.70 -3.79
N GLN A 439 16.99 38.62 -3.89
CA GLN A 439 17.24 39.59 -2.85
C GLN A 439 16.00 40.43 -2.54
N HIS A 440 15.28 40.88 -3.58
CA HIS A 440 14.07 41.65 -3.42
C HIS A 440 12.92 40.83 -2.84
N ILE A 441 12.78 39.55 -3.21
CA ILE A 441 11.77 38.65 -2.65
C ILE A 441 11.93 38.49 -1.13
N TYR A 442 13.16 38.51 -0.61
CA TYR A 442 13.42 38.42 0.83
C TYR A 442 13.51 39.78 1.55
N ASP A 443 13.22 40.88 0.85
CA ASP A 443 13.11 42.21 1.49
C ASP A 443 11.95 42.25 2.48
N LYS A 444 12.12 43.06 3.54
CA LYS A 444 11.10 43.21 4.59
C LYS A 444 9.75 43.68 4.08
N ASN A 445 9.72 44.48 3.02
CA ASN A 445 8.52 45.04 2.44
C ASN A 445 7.90 44.20 1.32
N PHE A 446 8.53 43.06 0.97
CA PHE A 446 7.98 42.20 -0.06
C PHE A 446 6.68 41.52 0.37
N VAL A 447 5.68 41.57 -0.49
CA VAL A 447 4.36 41.01 -0.25
C VAL A 447 4.21 39.70 -1.00
N LEU A 448 4.08 38.61 -0.25
CA LEU A 448 3.77 37.30 -0.81
C LEU A 448 2.32 37.25 -1.33
N LEU A 449 2.14 37.11 -2.63
CA LEU A 449 0.81 37.11 -3.25
C LEU A 449 -0.08 35.98 -2.69
N LYS A 450 0.47 34.78 -2.40
CA LYS A 450 -0.30 33.72 -1.75
C LYS A 450 -0.81 34.09 -0.36
N ASN A 451 -0.05 34.90 0.41
CA ASN A 451 -0.54 35.44 1.68
C ASN A 451 -1.78 36.32 1.46
N THR A 452 -1.69 37.27 0.55
CA THR A 452 -2.79 38.18 0.21
C THR A 452 -4.03 37.42 -0.27
N MET A 453 -3.85 36.43 -1.14
CA MET A 453 -4.93 35.60 -1.66
C MET A 453 -5.61 34.80 -0.56
N LEU A 454 -4.83 34.16 0.33
CA LEU A 454 -5.37 33.40 1.45
C LEU A 454 -6.11 34.32 2.44
N ALA A 455 -5.53 35.47 2.79
CA ALA A 455 -6.15 36.46 3.65
C ALA A 455 -7.49 36.95 3.07
N GLN A 456 -7.52 37.32 1.80
CA GLN A 456 -8.74 37.76 1.11
C GLN A 456 -9.81 36.65 1.07
N PHE A 457 -9.42 35.41 0.83
CA PHE A 457 -10.32 34.25 0.84
C PHE A 457 -10.94 34.06 2.23
N LEU A 458 -10.12 34.00 3.27
CA LEU A 458 -10.58 33.81 4.66
C LEU A 458 -11.50 34.97 5.11
N ALA A 459 -11.14 36.22 4.80
CA ALA A 459 -11.97 37.38 5.13
C ALA A 459 -13.33 37.37 4.42
N THR A 460 -13.36 36.92 3.15
CA THR A 460 -14.58 36.94 2.32
C THR A 460 -15.50 35.75 2.60
N LYS A 461 -14.97 34.57 2.77
CA LYS A 461 -15.74 33.33 2.90
C LYS A 461 -16.01 32.92 4.33
N GLN A 462 -15.16 33.30 5.27
CA GLN A 462 -15.25 32.98 6.70
C GLN A 462 -15.65 31.51 6.95
N PRO A 463 -14.91 30.55 6.43
CA PRO A 463 -15.22 29.12 6.63
C PRO A 463 -15.09 28.75 8.12
N SER A 464 -15.91 27.85 8.61
CA SER A 464 -15.87 27.43 10.02
C SER A 464 -14.57 26.73 10.40
N SER A 465 -14.06 25.88 9.53
CA SER A 465 -12.82 25.12 9.76
C SER A 465 -12.03 24.93 8.47
N VAL A 466 -10.73 25.14 8.53
CA VAL A 466 -9.81 25.10 7.39
C VAL A 466 -8.61 24.21 7.70
N ALA A 467 -8.34 23.23 6.84
CA ALA A 467 -7.06 22.53 6.80
C ALA A 467 -6.14 23.27 5.81
N LEU A 468 -5.04 23.81 6.30
CA LEU A 468 -4.00 24.46 5.48
C LEU A 468 -2.85 23.45 5.25
N VAL A 469 -2.66 22.98 4.02
CA VAL A 469 -1.60 22.05 3.68
C VAL A 469 -0.42 22.81 3.08
N VAL A 470 0.73 22.72 3.76
CA VAL A 470 1.96 23.42 3.40
C VAL A 470 3.07 22.44 3.02
N SER A 471 4.04 22.91 2.25
CA SER A 471 5.23 22.11 1.91
C SER A 471 6.06 21.82 3.18
N GLU A 472 6.72 20.67 3.21
CA GLU A 472 7.69 20.31 4.26
C GLU A 472 8.91 21.26 4.33
N ARG A 473 9.08 22.14 3.34
CA ARG A 473 10.09 23.22 3.36
C ARG A 473 9.68 24.42 4.19
N CYS A 474 8.39 24.55 4.53
CA CYS A 474 7.86 25.61 5.38
C CYS A 474 7.87 25.18 6.85
N ASN A 475 8.10 26.12 7.75
CA ASN A 475 7.93 25.86 9.17
C ASN A 475 6.45 25.91 9.53
N LYS A 476 5.87 24.70 9.77
CA LYS A 476 4.44 24.52 10.07
C LYS A 476 3.98 25.35 11.27
N ASP A 477 4.76 25.35 12.34
CA ASP A 477 4.36 26.01 13.59
C ASP A 477 4.33 27.54 13.45
N ARG A 478 5.28 28.08 12.68
CA ARG A 478 5.28 29.50 12.35
C ARG A 478 4.09 29.89 11.48
N VAL A 479 3.77 29.06 10.49
CA VAL A 479 2.60 29.26 9.63
C VAL A 479 1.31 29.21 10.47
N GLN A 480 1.20 28.22 11.36
CA GLN A 480 0.08 28.07 12.27
C GLN A 480 -0.10 29.31 13.15
N ALA A 481 0.96 29.73 13.85
CA ALA A 481 0.91 30.88 14.77
C ALA A 481 0.49 32.17 14.04
N TYR A 482 1.00 32.42 12.83
CA TYR A 482 0.64 33.57 12.03
C TYR A 482 -0.84 33.59 11.64
N TRP A 483 -1.35 32.47 11.11
CA TRP A 483 -2.74 32.39 10.66
C TRP A 483 -3.72 32.33 11.82
N ASP A 484 -3.36 31.79 12.98
CA ASP A 484 -4.16 31.84 14.20
C ASP A 484 -4.33 33.28 14.69
N GLU A 485 -3.25 34.05 14.66
CA GLU A 485 -3.31 35.47 15.04
C GLU A 485 -4.12 36.27 14.02
N TRP A 486 -3.91 36.04 12.74
CA TRP A 486 -4.64 36.70 11.67
C TRP A 486 -6.13 36.36 11.73
N CYS A 487 -6.52 35.12 11.89
CA CYS A 487 -7.93 34.73 12.00
C CYS A 487 -8.60 35.34 13.22
N ARG A 488 -7.95 35.41 14.36
CA ARG A 488 -8.48 36.08 15.56
C ARG A 488 -8.83 37.54 15.29
N ASN A 489 -8.03 38.21 14.48
CA ASN A 489 -8.22 39.65 14.24
C ASN A 489 -9.18 39.95 13.07
N TYR A 490 -9.22 39.15 12.02
CA TYR A 490 -9.89 39.47 10.76
C TYR A 490 -10.97 38.48 10.32
N ALA A 491 -10.97 37.25 10.86
CA ALA A 491 -11.97 36.22 10.56
C ALA A 491 -12.37 35.44 11.83
N PRO A 492 -12.92 36.17 12.86
CA PRO A 492 -13.29 35.52 14.12
C PRO A 492 -14.37 34.47 13.85
N GLY A 493 -14.11 33.24 14.21
CA GLY A 493 -15.00 32.10 13.95
C GLY A 493 -14.47 31.12 12.90
N THR A 494 -13.37 31.46 12.24
CA THR A 494 -12.62 30.52 11.40
C THR A 494 -11.53 29.85 12.22
N GLU A 495 -11.61 28.52 12.34
CA GLU A 495 -10.54 27.70 12.89
C GLU A 495 -9.64 27.23 11.74
N ILE A 496 -8.36 27.53 11.81
CA ILE A 496 -7.37 27.07 10.82
C ILE A 496 -6.37 26.14 11.48
N GLN A 497 -6.08 25.03 10.82
CA GLN A 497 -5.06 24.09 11.27
C GLN A 497 -4.13 23.74 10.13
N THR A 498 -2.82 23.81 10.40
CA THR A 498 -1.76 23.61 9.40
C THR A 498 -1.23 22.20 9.46
N PHE A 499 -1.06 21.57 8.30
CA PHE A 499 -0.59 20.20 8.15
C PHE A 499 0.53 20.11 7.13
N TYR A 500 1.45 19.19 7.36
CA TYR A 500 2.24 18.64 6.29
C TYR A 500 1.43 17.63 5.47
N PRO A 501 1.77 17.39 4.19
CA PRO A 501 1.04 16.44 3.35
C PRO A 501 0.92 15.06 3.98
N SER A 502 1.98 14.59 4.63
CA SER A 502 2.06 13.28 5.28
C SER A 502 1.09 13.10 6.44
N GLU A 503 0.77 14.17 7.14
CA GLU A 503 -0.21 14.20 8.24
C GLU A 503 -1.64 14.30 7.69
N TYR A 504 -1.82 15.15 6.69
CA TYR A 504 -3.14 15.51 6.17
C TYR A 504 -3.93 14.33 5.60
N TYR A 505 -3.33 13.48 4.76
CA TYR A 505 -4.09 12.42 4.09
C TYR A 505 -4.51 11.28 5.02
N LEU A 506 -4.01 11.24 6.24
CA LEU A 506 -4.41 10.29 7.29
C LEU A 506 -5.64 10.75 8.08
N LEU A 507 -6.07 12.02 7.92
CA LEU A 507 -7.18 12.59 8.66
C LEU A 507 -8.52 11.94 8.29
N PRO A 508 -9.48 11.88 9.22
CA PRO A 508 -10.85 11.51 8.91
C PRO A 508 -11.56 12.55 8.04
N GLY A 509 -12.58 12.14 7.31
CA GLY A 509 -13.25 12.95 6.28
C GLY A 509 -14.25 14.00 6.78
N ASP A 510 -14.27 14.33 8.08
CA ASP A 510 -15.28 15.21 8.69
C ASP A 510 -14.71 16.32 9.60
N MET A 511 -13.38 16.43 9.65
CA MET A 511 -12.74 17.41 10.55
C MET A 511 -12.80 18.84 10.01
N PHE A 512 -12.74 19.03 8.69
CA PHE A 512 -12.62 20.36 8.08
C PHE A 512 -13.66 20.58 7.00
N SER A 513 -14.13 21.82 6.89
CA SER A 513 -15.05 22.25 5.82
C SER A 513 -14.32 22.49 4.49
N ILE A 514 -13.09 22.98 4.56
CA ILE A 514 -12.28 23.33 3.38
C ILE A 514 -10.83 22.90 3.59
N THR A 515 -10.19 22.47 2.49
CA THR A 515 -8.74 22.28 2.44
C THR A 515 -8.11 23.27 1.49
N ILE A 516 -7.12 23.99 1.97
CA ILE A 516 -6.32 24.93 1.17
C ILE A 516 -4.90 24.36 1.03
N ILE A 517 -4.44 24.17 -0.20
CA ILE A 517 -3.12 23.63 -0.52
C ILE A 517 -2.24 24.77 -1.02
N VAL A 518 -1.09 24.95 -0.39
CA VAL A 518 -0.15 26.01 -0.76
C VAL A 518 0.83 25.50 -1.81
N GLY A 519 0.53 25.84 -3.06
CA GLY A 519 1.37 25.48 -4.19
C GLY A 519 1.10 24.09 -4.79
N TRP A 520 1.70 23.86 -5.97
CA TRP A 520 1.68 22.56 -6.62
C TRP A 520 2.83 21.72 -6.11
N LEU A 521 2.53 20.82 -5.17
CA LEU A 521 3.51 19.91 -4.60
C LEU A 521 3.86 18.78 -5.60
N LYS A 522 4.78 17.88 -5.21
CA LYS A 522 5.13 16.71 -6.04
C LYS A 522 3.87 15.96 -6.47
N ARG A 523 3.85 15.46 -7.71
CA ARG A 523 2.71 14.78 -8.33
C ARG A 523 2.07 13.70 -7.44
N ALA A 524 2.91 12.85 -6.84
CA ALA A 524 2.43 11.78 -5.95
C ALA A 524 1.79 12.33 -4.67
N ILE A 525 2.33 13.41 -4.11
CA ILE A 525 1.81 14.08 -2.92
C ILE A 525 0.48 14.77 -3.22
N MET A 526 0.43 15.58 -4.29
CA MET A 526 -0.81 16.23 -4.72
C MET A 526 -1.94 15.23 -4.94
N ARG A 527 -1.61 14.11 -5.54
CA ARG A 527 -2.55 13.00 -5.74
C ARG A 527 -3.10 12.49 -4.42
N LYS A 528 -2.23 12.18 -3.45
CA LYS A 528 -2.64 11.71 -2.13
C LYS A 528 -3.54 12.72 -1.43
N ILE A 529 -3.22 14.00 -1.47
CA ILE A 529 -4.04 15.05 -0.85
C ILE A 529 -5.40 15.17 -1.56
N LEU A 530 -5.40 15.35 -2.87
CA LEU A 530 -6.62 15.60 -3.63
C LEU A 530 -7.57 14.41 -3.69
N PHE A 531 -7.09 13.20 -3.57
CA PHE A 531 -7.90 11.98 -3.59
C PHE A 531 -8.09 11.35 -2.20
N SER A 532 -7.65 11.99 -1.12
CA SER A 532 -7.97 11.56 0.25
C SER A 532 -9.43 11.77 0.64
N TYR A 533 -10.12 12.67 -0.06
CA TYR A 533 -11.51 13.07 0.19
C TYR A 533 -11.79 13.49 1.63
N ASN A 534 -10.81 14.10 2.29
CA ASN A 534 -10.96 14.57 3.68
C ASN A 534 -11.92 15.75 3.80
N THR A 535 -12.13 16.50 2.71
CA THR A 535 -13.09 17.61 2.64
C THR A 535 -13.86 17.57 1.32
N GLU A 536 -14.99 18.27 1.26
CA GLU A 536 -15.74 18.45 0.01
C GLU A 536 -15.10 19.50 -0.90
N TYR A 537 -14.45 20.51 -0.32
CA TYR A 537 -13.95 21.67 -1.06
C TYR A 537 -12.44 21.82 -0.91
N TYR A 538 -11.75 21.78 -2.03
CA TYR A 538 -10.32 21.97 -2.15
C TYR A 538 -10.00 23.24 -2.91
N ILE A 539 -9.04 24.02 -2.41
CA ILE A 539 -8.51 25.21 -3.06
C ILE A 539 -7.00 25.06 -3.16
N VAL A 540 -6.45 25.29 -4.34
CA VAL A 540 -5.00 25.25 -4.55
C VAL A 540 -4.53 26.66 -4.89
N LEU A 541 -3.65 27.21 -4.05
CA LEU A 541 -3.04 28.51 -4.27
C LEU A 541 -1.78 28.35 -5.11
N LEU A 542 -1.75 28.91 -6.30
CA LEU A 542 -0.67 28.75 -7.28
C LEU A 542 -0.11 30.12 -7.68
N TYR A 543 1.19 30.15 -7.95
CA TYR A 543 1.72 31.17 -8.84
C TYR A 543 1.54 30.76 -10.30
N ASP A 544 1.60 31.70 -11.23
CA ASP A 544 1.41 31.48 -12.67
C ASP A 544 2.37 30.43 -13.25
N TYR A 545 3.60 30.35 -12.72
CA TYR A 545 4.56 29.33 -13.14
C TYR A 545 4.11 27.90 -12.79
N GLU A 546 3.50 27.71 -11.62
CA GLU A 546 3.03 26.39 -11.15
C GLU A 546 1.85 25.85 -11.97
N LYS A 547 1.17 26.72 -12.74
CA LYS A 547 0.08 26.36 -13.64
C LYS A 547 0.50 25.29 -14.67
N ARG A 548 1.75 25.33 -15.14
CA ARG A 548 2.32 24.35 -16.06
C ARG A 548 2.41 22.97 -15.44
N TRP A 549 2.91 22.89 -14.20
CA TRP A 549 3.02 21.62 -13.46
C TRP A 549 1.64 21.01 -13.20
N LYS A 550 0.68 21.85 -12.80
CA LYS A 550 -0.72 21.45 -12.64
C LYS A 550 -1.26 20.85 -13.93
N ASN A 551 -1.14 21.56 -15.05
CA ASN A 551 -1.71 21.12 -16.32
C ASN A 551 -1.11 19.79 -16.77
N TYR A 552 0.20 19.66 -16.73
CA TYR A 552 0.89 18.41 -17.06
C TYR A 552 0.44 17.25 -16.16
N THR A 553 0.42 17.47 -14.85
CA THR A 553 0.05 16.42 -13.88
C THR A 553 -1.40 15.98 -14.07
N VAL A 554 -2.33 16.92 -14.22
CA VAL A 554 -3.76 16.61 -14.43
C VAL A 554 -3.96 15.85 -15.74
N SER A 555 -3.26 16.24 -16.81
CA SER A 555 -3.30 15.53 -18.09
C SER A 555 -2.82 14.07 -17.96
N LYS A 556 -1.72 13.84 -17.27
CA LYS A 556 -1.19 12.50 -17.01
C LYS A 556 -2.13 11.66 -16.14
N TRP A 557 -2.73 12.25 -15.09
CA TRP A 557 -3.73 11.55 -14.30
C TRP A 557 -4.94 11.15 -15.11
N ASN A 558 -5.48 12.06 -15.94
CA ASN A 558 -6.62 11.75 -16.79
C ASN A 558 -6.31 10.61 -17.77
N SER A 559 -5.12 10.61 -18.36
CA SER A 559 -4.67 9.53 -19.24
C SER A 559 -4.57 8.19 -18.49
N SER A 560 -3.92 8.18 -17.31
CA SER A 560 -3.78 6.97 -16.49
C SER A 560 -5.14 6.45 -15.99
N LEU A 561 -6.04 7.34 -15.57
CA LEU A 561 -7.38 6.98 -15.12
C LEU A 561 -8.23 6.38 -16.24
N ASN A 562 -8.15 6.96 -17.45
CA ASN A 562 -8.89 6.46 -18.61
C ASN A 562 -8.35 5.09 -19.07
N ASN A 563 -7.03 4.90 -19.01
CA ASN A 563 -6.41 3.63 -19.41
C ASN A 563 -6.59 2.52 -18.38
N SER A 564 -6.78 2.85 -17.10
CA SER A 564 -6.81 1.86 -16.01
C SER A 564 -8.16 1.16 -15.82
N GLN A 565 -9.26 1.69 -16.32
CA GLN A 565 -10.56 1.04 -16.21
C GLN A 565 -10.82 0.12 -17.41
N ASN A 566 -10.86 -1.19 -17.14
CA ASN A 566 -11.23 -2.15 -18.18
C ASN A 566 -12.75 -2.25 -18.31
N LEU A 567 -13.36 -1.12 -18.70
CA LEU A 567 -14.82 -0.97 -18.86
C LEU A 567 -15.40 -1.98 -19.86
N THR A 568 -14.62 -2.37 -20.87
CA THR A 568 -15.06 -3.33 -21.89
C THR A 568 -15.35 -4.69 -21.30
N THR A 569 -14.54 -5.18 -20.35
CA THR A 569 -14.76 -6.49 -19.73
C THR A 569 -15.93 -6.43 -18.76
N ILE A 570 -16.04 -5.35 -17.98
CA ILE A 570 -17.18 -5.13 -17.07
C ILE A 570 -18.46 -5.02 -17.90
N GLN A 571 -18.44 -4.24 -18.98
CA GLN A 571 -19.55 -4.10 -19.91
C GLN A 571 -19.99 -5.46 -20.49
N LYS A 572 -19.05 -6.28 -20.97
CA LYS A 572 -19.33 -7.63 -21.49
C LYS A 572 -19.94 -8.55 -20.43
N SER A 573 -19.53 -8.39 -19.17
CA SER A 573 -20.07 -9.19 -18.06
C SER A 573 -21.52 -8.88 -17.71
N PHE A 574 -22.00 -7.69 -18.08
CA PHE A 574 -23.37 -7.24 -17.79
C PHE A 574 -24.27 -7.12 -19.04
N THR A 575 -23.75 -7.33 -20.26
CA THR A 575 -24.55 -7.35 -21.48
C THR A 575 -25.36 -8.65 -21.51
N THR A 576 -26.60 -8.59 -21.08
CA THR A 576 -27.67 -9.48 -21.50
C THR A 576 -28.40 -8.82 -22.65
N GLU A 577 -29.21 -9.55 -23.43
CA GLU A 577 -29.89 -9.05 -24.63
C GLU A 577 -30.66 -7.73 -24.43
N ASP A 578 -30.96 -7.35 -23.17
CA ASP A 578 -31.77 -6.18 -22.79
C ASP A 578 -30.95 -4.97 -22.27
N VAL A 579 -29.64 -5.08 -21.99
CA VAL A 579 -28.86 -4.01 -21.36
C VAL A 579 -27.53 -3.76 -22.10
N VAL A 580 -27.50 -2.71 -22.91
CA VAL A 580 -26.26 -2.22 -23.54
C VAL A 580 -25.81 -0.96 -22.79
N ILE A 581 -24.62 -0.99 -22.17
CA ILE A 581 -24.05 0.14 -21.45
C ILE A 581 -23.24 1.00 -22.40
N SER A 582 -23.54 2.31 -22.46
CA SER A 582 -22.78 3.26 -23.28
C SER A 582 -21.52 3.74 -22.54
N THR A 583 -20.38 3.70 -23.20
CA THR A 583 -19.07 4.18 -22.66
C THR A 583 -18.85 5.67 -22.87
N GLU A 584 -19.69 6.36 -23.65
CA GLU A 584 -19.45 7.74 -24.09
C GLU A 584 -19.39 8.80 -22.97
N ASN A 585 -19.88 8.52 -21.78
CA ASN A 585 -19.92 9.48 -20.65
C ASN A 585 -18.91 9.22 -19.55
N PHE A 586 -17.97 8.27 -19.72
CA PHE A 586 -16.90 8.03 -18.72
C PHE A 586 -15.67 8.90 -18.94
N ILE A 587 -15.55 9.48 -20.11
CA ILE A 587 -14.49 10.45 -20.41
C ILE A 587 -14.93 11.77 -19.80
N SER A 588 -14.36 12.12 -18.63
CA SER A 588 -14.39 13.53 -18.20
C SER A 588 -13.93 14.36 -19.38
N SER A 589 -14.74 15.35 -19.80
CA SER A 589 -14.37 16.23 -20.90
C SER A 589 -12.90 16.62 -20.75
N PRO A 590 -12.05 16.38 -21.76
CA PRO A 590 -10.67 16.82 -21.66
C PRO A 590 -10.72 18.32 -21.39
N VAL A 591 -10.10 18.76 -20.34
CA VAL A 591 -9.80 20.17 -20.16
C VAL A 591 -9.00 20.50 -21.40
N ARG A 592 -9.58 21.29 -22.31
CA ARG A 592 -8.88 21.82 -23.48
C ARG A 592 -7.85 22.81 -22.95
N ASP A 593 -6.68 22.29 -22.60
CA ASP A 593 -5.51 23.09 -22.29
C ASP A 593 -4.77 23.32 -23.59
N GLU A 594 -4.83 24.55 -24.07
CA GLU A 594 -4.16 25.00 -25.32
C GLU A 594 -2.63 25.00 -25.20
N GLU A 595 -2.05 24.66 -24.04
CA GLU A 595 -0.59 24.60 -23.83
C GLU A 595 -0.23 23.36 -22.97
N ALA A 596 -0.45 22.16 -23.50
CA ALA A 596 0.19 20.98 -22.93
C ALA A 596 1.67 20.99 -23.30
N THR A 597 2.53 21.47 -22.42
CA THR A 597 3.97 21.28 -22.57
C THR A 597 4.28 19.79 -22.59
N SER A 598 5.07 19.36 -23.53
CA SER A 598 5.41 17.95 -23.79
C SER A 598 6.36 17.35 -22.73
N SER A 599 6.82 18.13 -21.77
CA SER A 599 7.80 17.73 -20.75
C SER A 599 7.31 18.00 -19.31
N ASP A 600 7.71 17.11 -18.40
CA ASP A 600 7.52 17.28 -16.95
C ASP A 600 8.61 18.23 -16.41
N GLU A 601 8.42 19.53 -16.59
CA GLU A 601 9.38 20.55 -16.15
C GLU A 601 9.77 20.41 -14.68
N TYR A 602 8.83 20.03 -13.84
CA TYR A 602 9.11 19.81 -12.42
C TYR A 602 10.02 18.60 -12.21
N ALA A 603 9.77 17.50 -12.91
CA ALA A 603 10.63 16.32 -12.87
C ALA A 603 12.02 16.63 -13.47
N GLU A 604 12.11 17.44 -14.52
CA GLU A 604 13.39 17.86 -15.09
C GLU A 604 14.20 18.74 -14.14
N ILE A 605 13.54 19.67 -13.41
CA ILE A 605 14.18 20.48 -12.39
C ILE A 605 14.67 19.60 -11.23
N GLU A 606 13.80 18.71 -10.76
CA GLU A 606 14.15 17.78 -9.69
C GLU A 606 15.31 16.85 -10.12
N LEU A 607 15.31 16.43 -11.37
CA LEU A 607 16.40 15.66 -11.96
C LEU A 607 17.72 16.44 -11.97
N THR A 608 17.70 17.71 -12.38
CA THR A 608 18.88 18.56 -12.41
C THR A 608 19.47 18.80 -11.02
N LEU A 609 18.62 19.12 -10.03
CA LEU A 609 19.03 19.26 -8.64
C LEU A 609 19.62 17.97 -8.08
N ARG A 610 19.01 16.86 -8.41
CA ARG A 610 19.44 15.53 -8.04
C ARG A 610 20.82 15.19 -8.62
N GLU A 611 20.99 15.40 -9.92
CA GLU A 611 22.27 15.15 -10.61
C GLU A 611 23.37 16.01 -10.04
N ASN A 612 23.09 17.25 -9.68
CA ASN A 612 24.04 18.17 -9.08
C ASN A 612 24.43 17.73 -7.66
N LYS A 613 23.44 17.48 -6.78
CA LYS A 613 23.68 17.16 -5.35
C LYS A 613 24.46 15.87 -5.15
N TYR A 614 24.22 14.87 -6.01
CA TYR A 614 24.84 13.55 -5.86
C TYR A 614 25.82 13.23 -7.00
N ARG A 615 26.31 14.25 -7.73
CA ARG A 615 27.16 14.10 -8.93
C ARG A 615 28.38 13.22 -8.69
N GLN A 616 28.98 13.29 -7.51
CA GLN A 616 30.14 12.45 -7.15
C GLN A 616 29.78 10.96 -7.03
N TYR A 617 28.53 10.64 -6.77
CA TYR A 617 28.06 9.26 -6.62
C TYR A 617 27.24 8.77 -7.83
N THR A 618 26.74 9.70 -8.67
CA THR A 618 25.94 9.34 -9.85
C THR A 618 26.85 8.96 -11.01
N LEU A 619 26.54 7.86 -11.67
CA LEU A 619 27.30 7.35 -12.80
C LEU A 619 26.92 8.06 -14.11
N THR A 620 27.90 8.53 -14.85
CA THR A 620 27.72 9.04 -16.22
C THR A 620 27.40 7.90 -17.18
N GLU A 621 26.82 8.18 -18.36
CA GLU A 621 26.47 7.15 -19.35
C GLU A 621 27.66 6.25 -19.71
N GLY A 622 28.88 6.79 -19.81
CA GLY A 622 30.08 6.02 -20.04
C GLY A 622 30.46 5.09 -18.90
N GLN A 623 30.25 5.51 -17.66
CA GLN A 623 30.51 4.70 -16.47
C GLN A 623 29.45 3.62 -16.26
N ARG A 624 28.19 3.88 -16.63
CA ARG A 624 27.08 2.90 -16.56
C ARG A 624 27.34 1.63 -17.38
N SER A 625 28.17 1.69 -18.37
CA SER A 625 28.53 0.52 -19.19
C SER A 625 29.62 -0.38 -18.54
N VAL A 626 30.32 0.13 -17.52
CA VAL A 626 31.46 -0.55 -16.88
C VAL A 626 31.14 -1.00 -15.45
N CYS A 627 30.30 -0.23 -14.73
CA CYS A 627 29.95 -0.49 -13.32
C CYS A 627 28.58 -1.18 -13.21
N GLU A 628 28.43 -1.95 -12.15
CA GLU A 628 27.13 -2.47 -11.70
C GLU A 628 26.26 -1.29 -11.23
N THR A 629 25.14 -1.03 -11.89
CA THR A 629 24.30 0.13 -11.60
C THR A 629 23.06 -0.25 -10.81
N ALA A 630 22.67 0.58 -9.84
CA ALA A 630 21.42 0.46 -9.12
C ALA A 630 20.68 1.81 -9.10
N GLU A 631 19.36 1.75 -9.23
CA GLU A 631 18.50 2.89 -8.95
C GLU A 631 18.25 2.97 -7.44
N ALA A 632 18.68 4.07 -6.81
CA ALA A 632 18.62 4.23 -5.38
C ALA A 632 18.13 5.63 -4.96
N VAL A 633 17.41 5.69 -3.83
CA VAL A 633 16.93 6.92 -3.21
C VAL A 633 17.98 7.40 -2.23
N PRO A 634 18.55 8.61 -2.40
CA PRO A 634 19.46 9.21 -1.43
C PRO A 634 18.68 9.73 -0.23
N VAL A 635 19.16 9.41 0.96
CA VAL A 635 18.59 9.83 2.23
C VAL A 635 19.69 10.47 3.07
N ASN A 636 19.50 11.73 3.43
CA ASN A 636 20.43 12.47 4.28
C ASN A 636 19.97 12.42 5.73
N TYR A 637 20.91 12.26 6.64
CA TYR A 637 20.68 12.13 8.05
C TYR A 637 21.37 13.21 8.85
N VAL A 638 20.91 13.40 10.07
CA VAL A 638 21.61 14.22 11.07
C VAL A 638 23.04 13.70 11.29
N GLY A 639 24.00 14.61 11.44
CA GLY A 639 25.41 14.27 11.67
C GLY A 639 26.24 14.08 10.40
N GLY A 640 25.72 14.48 9.21
CA GLY A 640 26.46 14.39 7.95
C GLY A 640 26.49 12.99 7.33
N TYR A 641 25.57 12.12 7.71
CA TYR A 641 25.46 10.80 7.12
C TYR A 641 24.55 10.83 5.88
N LEU A 642 24.92 10.06 4.86
CA LEU A 642 24.18 9.85 3.63
C LEU A 642 24.04 8.35 3.38
N ALA A 643 22.93 7.92 2.84
CA ALA A 643 22.78 6.56 2.32
C ALA A 643 21.99 6.57 1.01
N PHE A 644 22.32 5.65 0.10
CA PHE A 644 21.58 5.39 -1.12
C PHE A 644 20.86 4.06 -0.96
N TYR A 645 19.54 4.08 -0.81
CA TYR A 645 18.77 2.85 -0.70
C TYR A 645 18.18 2.44 -2.04
N LYS A 646 18.43 1.20 -2.45
CA LYS A 646 17.72 0.61 -3.61
C LYS A 646 16.21 0.78 -3.42
N VAL A 647 15.48 1.08 -4.48
CA VAL A 647 14.03 1.35 -4.42
C VAL A 647 13.25 0.22 -3.74
N SER A 648 13.74 -1.02 -3.84
CA SER A 648 13.15 -2.21 -3.22
C SER A 648 13.67 -2.53 -1.82
N HIS A 649 14.65 -1.76 -1.29
CA HIS A 649 15.25 -2.03 0.02
C HIS A 649 14.27 -1.72 1.15
N LYS A 650 14.23 -2.59 2.17
CA LYS A 650 13.37 -2.42 3.35
C LYS A 650 14.15 -1.77 4.47
N ILE A 651 13.75 -0.56 4.85
CA ILE A 651 14.36 0.26 5.88
C ILE A 651 13.55 0.13 7.16
N ILE A 652 14.23 -0.10 8.27
CA ILE A 652 13.59 -0.15 9.59
C ILE A 652 13.49 1.27 10.12
N VAL A 653 12.28 1.70 10.43
CA VAL A 653 11.97 3.07 10.82
C VAL A 653 11.15 3.08 12.11
N ALA A 654 11.52 3.95 13.03
CA ALA A 654 10.71 4.33 14.16
C ALA A 654 9.90 5.59 13.76
N SER A 655 8.60 5.42 13.51
CA SER A 655 7.72 6.54 13.19
C SER A 655 7.09 7.07 14.46
N ASN A 656 7.09 8.39 14.65
CA ASN A 656 6.41 9.13 15.72
C ASN A 656 6.65 8.61 17.15
N ILE A 657 7.78 9.04 17.72
CA ILE A 657 8.13 8.76 19.13
C ILE A 657 7.33 9.64 20.12
N ILE A 658 6.55 10.60 19.64
CA ILE A 658 5.99 11.70 20.44
C ILE A 658 4.51 11.56 20.78
N GLU A 659 3.74 10.79 20.05
CA GLU A 659 2.33 10.55 20.40
C GLU A 659 2.22 9.39 21.39
N HIS A 660 1.68 9.68 22.56
CA HIS A 660 1.63 8.91 23.80
C HIS A 660 1.01 7.50 23.77
N ASP A 661 0.56 6.99 22.63
CA ASP A 661 -0.01 5.65 22.53
C ASP A 661 0.58 4.85 21.37
N GLU A 662 1.38 3.86 21.73
CA GLU A 662 1.98 2.81 20.90
C GLU A 662 2.97 3.24 19.82
N GLU A 663 4.21 3.34 20.23
CA GLU A 663 5.40 3.46 19.38
C GLU A 663 5.43 2.39 18.28
N LYS A 664 5.37 2.80 17.05
CA LYS A 664 5.40 1.89 15.89
C LYS A 664 6.78 1.90 15.25
N ILE A 665 7.52 0.80 15.43
CA ILE A 665 8.60 0.47 14.51
C ILE A 665 8.00 -0.29 13.35
N GLU A 666 8.20 0.24 12.17
CA GLU A 666 7.69 -0.32 10.93
C GLU A 666 8.83 -0.48 9.91
N THR A 667 8.59 -1.27 8.90
CA THR A 667 9.50 -1.40 7.78
C THR A 667 8.94 -0.59 6.62
N LYS A 668 9.69 0.41 6.16
CA LYS A 668 9.32 1.29 5.04
C LYS A 668 10.21 1.02 3.83
N LEU A 669 9.70 1.26 2.64
CA LEU A 669 10.52 1.43 1.45
C LEU A 669 11.07 2.87 1.40
N PRO A 670 12.16 3.13 0.68
CA PRO A 670 12.75 4.47 0.59
C PRO A 670 11.75 5.55 0.16
N GLY A 671 10.83 5.23 -0.75
CA GLY A 671 9.76 6.15 -1.19
C GLY A 671 8.67 6.43 -0.14
N GLU A 672 8.66 5.70 0.97
CA GLU A 672 7.71 5.86 2.08
C GLU A 672 8.32 6.60 3.28
N LEU A 673 9.64 6.82 3.26
CA LEU A 673 10.34 7.58 4.30
C LEU A 673 9.84 9.02 4.35
N ARG A 674 9.92 9.59 5.54
CA ARG A 674 9.56 10.99 5.81
C ARG A 674 10.71 11.72 6.49
N ILE A 675 10.80 13.00 6.26
CA ILE A 675 11.68 13.87 7.04
C ILE A 675 11.22 13.80 8.50
N GLY A 676 12.17 13.58 9.42
CA GLY A 676 11.88 13.36 10.83
C GLY A 676 11.73 11.90 11.24
N ASP A 677 11.59 10.94 10.31
CA ASP A 677 11.66 9.51 10.63
C ASP A 677 13.03 9.17 11.25
N PHE A 678 13.03 8.24 12.19
CA PHE A 678 14.26 7.68 12.76
C PHE A 678 14.56 6.34 12.10
N VAL A 679 15.63 6.30 11.33
CA VAL A 679 16.08 5.09 10.63
C VAL A 679 17.09 4.34 11.48
N VAL A 680 16.91 3.04 11.59
CA VAL A 680 17.81 2.14 12.29
C VAL A 680 18.76 1.51 11.28
N VAL A 681 20.03 1.86 11.35
CA VAL A 681 21.07 1.39 10.44
C VAL A 681 22.18 0.67 11.22
N ARG A 682 22.64 -0.44 10.73
CA ARG A 682 23.81 -1.14 11.29
C ARG A 682 25.11 -0.49 10.82
N VAL A 683 26.09 -0.45 11.69
CA VAL A 683 27.42 0.10 11.38
C VAL A 683 28.26 -0.84 10.51
N SER A 684 27.85 -2.09 10.27
CA SER A 684 28.54 -3.04 9.40
C SER A 684 27.93 -3.09 7.99
N ASP A 685 28.75 -3.40 6.99
CA ASP A 685 28.40 -3.45 5.56
C ASP A 685 27.41 -4.55 5.14
N GLN A 686 26.82 -5.28 6.09
CA GLN A 686 25.93 -6.41 5.78
C GLN A 686 24.46 -6.08 6.03
N ASP A 687 23.59 -6.60 5.15
CA ASP A 687 22.13 -6.43 5.27
C ASP A 687 21.62 -7.15 6.52
N LEU A 688 21.12 -6.35 7.48
CA LEU A 688 20.59 -6.80 8.77
C LEU A 688 19.45 -7.82 8.62
N VAL A 689 18.59 -7.62 7.62
CA VAL A 689 17.46 -8.51 7.34
C VAL A 689 17.96 -9.85 6.79
N MET A 690 18.99 -9.81 5.96
CA MET A 690 19.61 -11.01 5.39
C MET A 690 20.26 -11.88 6.47
N GLU A 691 21.06 -11.27 7.37
CA GLU A 691 21.69 -11.99 8.47
C GLU A 691 20.68 -12.59 9.44
N MET A 692 19.64 -11.84 9.80
CA MET A 692 18.57 -12.35 10.64
C MET A 692 17.81 -13.51 9.97
N ALA A 693 17.60 -13.45 8.64
CA ALA A 693 16.99 -14.54 7.89
C ALA A 693 17.87 -15.79 7.93
N ASP A 694 19.19 -15.63 7.87
CA ASP A 694 20.14 -16.74 7.99
C ASP A 694 20.18 -17.34 9.39
N VAL A 695 20.10 -16.51 10.43
CA VAL A 695 19.94 -16.96 11.81
C VAL A 695 18.64 -17.76 11.98
N LEU A 696 17.55 -17.32 11.37
CA LEU A 696 16.27 -18.04 11.40
C LEU A 696 16.37 -19.41 10.68
N LEU A 697 17.01 -19.46 9.52
CA LEU A 697 17.26 -20.71 8.79
C LEU A 697 18.15 -21.66 9.62
N ALA A 698 19.18 -21.13 10.30
CA ALA A 698 20.07 -21.90 11.14
C ALA A 698 19.36 -22.49 12.38
N LYS A 699 18.53 -21.70 13.05
CA LYS A 699 17.71 -22.16 14.20
C LYS A 699 16.78 -23.32 13.82
N GLU A 700 16.32 -23.37 12.56
CA GLU A 700 15.47 -24.44 12.05
C GLU A 700 16.26 -25.60 11.44
N GLY A 701 17.59 -25.56 11.44
CA GLY A 701 18.43 -26.58 10.82
C GLY A 701 18.36 -26.58 9.29
N ARG A 702 18.00 -25.46 8.66
CA ARG A 702 17.73 -25.31 7.22
C ARG A 702 18.76 -24.44 6.49
N VAL A 703 19.98 -24.38 6.98
CA VAL A 703 21.07 -23.59 6.37
C VAL A 703 21.30 -23.98 4.90
N GLU A 704 21.12 -25.26 4.57
CA GLU A 704 21.29 -25.79 3.22
C GLU A 704 20.36 -25.14 2.18
N GLN A 705 19.22 -24.62 2.60
CA GLN A 705 18.21 -24.04 1.71
C GLN A 705 18.71 -22.77 1.02
N ARG A 706 19.54 -21.96 1.70
CA ARG A 706 20.16 -20.80 1.06
C ARG A 706 21.15 -21.22 -0.03
N ALA A 707 22.01 -22.18 0.24
CA ALA A 707 22.95 -22.73 -0.74
C ALA A 707 22.20 -23.37 -1.92
N LEU A 708 21.11 -24.08 -1.65
CA LEU A 708 20.26 -24.66 -2.69
C LEU A 708 19.58 -23.57 -3.52
N ALA A 709 19.07 -22.51 -2.89
CA ALA A 709 18.44 -21.39 -3.57
C ALA A 709 19.41 -20.60 -4.45
N SER A 710 20.72 -20.60 -4.18
CA SER A 710 21.75 -19.87 -4.95
C SER A 710 22.29 -20.63 -6.17
N LEU A 711 21.97 -21.90 -6.37
CA LEU A 711 22.49 -22.72 -7.49
C LEU A 711 22.29 -22.11 -8.87
N TRP A 712 21.20 -21.39 -9.09
CA TRP A 712 20.97 -20.71 -10.35
C TRP A 712 21.96 -19.56 -10.60
N LYS A 713 22.34 -18.82 -9.54
CA LYS A 713 23.38 -17.77 -9.62
C LYS A 713 24.75 -18.38 -9.95
N GLU A 714 25.10 -19.46 -9.26
CA GLU A 714 26.35 -20.16 -9.53
C GLU A 714 26.40 -20.67 -10.97
N SER A 715 25.27 -21.12 -11.50
CA SER A 715 25.15 -21.58 -12.89
C SER A 715 25.40 -20.43 -13.87
N LEU A 716 24.78 -19.25 -13.63
CA LEU A 716 24.99 -18.04 -14.43
C LEU A 716 26.44 -17.51 -14.29
N ALA A 717 26.98 -17.48 -13.06
CA ALA A 717 28.33 -17.02 -12.80
C ALA A 717 29.35 -17.89 -13.54
N LYS A 718 29.18 -19.21 -13.56
CA LYS A 718 30.03 -20.15 -14.36
C LYS A 718 29.89 -19.87 -15.86
N ALA A 719 28.69 -19.59 -16.35
CA ALA A 719 28.47 -19.24 -17.74
C ALA A 719 29.13 -17.90 -18.13
N SER A 720 29.13 -16.93 -17.22
CA SER A 720 29.72 -15.59 -17.41
C SER A 720 31.26 -15.63 -17.53
N VAL A 721 31.93 -16.70 -17.09
CA VAL A 721 33.36 -16.88 -17.29
C VAL A 721 33.71 -17.14 -18.77
N PHE A 722 32.80 -17.76 -19.51
CA PHE A 722 33.01 -18.17 -20.90
C PHE A 722 32.24 -17.35 -21.93
N HIS A 723 31.20 -16.63 -21.49
CA HIS A 723 30.27 -15.91 -22.35
C HIS A 723 30.04 -14.49 -21.85
N SER A 724 29.94 -13.56 -22.77
CA SER A 724 29.51 -12.19 -22.45
C SER A 724 28.06 -12.15 -21.99
N HIS A 725 27.65 -11.08 -21.30
CA HIS A 725 26.25 -10.88 -20.88
C HIS A 725 25.27 -10.92 -22.06
N ASP A 726 25.68 -10.38 -23.22
CA ASP A 726 24.88 -10.39 -24.44
C ASP A 726 24.70 -11.80 -25.03
N GLU A 727 25.74 -12.62 -24.96
CA GLU A 727 25.65 -14.02 -25.39
C GLU A 727 24.76 -14.84 -24.44
N ILE A 728 24.87 -14.61 -23.13
CA ILE A 728 24.00 -15.27 -22.13
C ILE A 728 22.54 -14.85 -22.40
N TYR A 729 22.29 -13.59 -22.68
CA TYR A 729 20.95 -13.11 -23.03
C TYR A 729 20.40 -13.81 -24.27
N LYS A 730 21.18 -13.90 -25.35
CA LYS A 730 20.75 -14.62 -26.56
C LYS A 730 20.44 -16.10 -26.28
N ARG A 731 21.29 -16.79 -25.52
CA ARG A 731 21.06 -18.20 -25.12
C ARG A 731 19.78 -18.36 -24.27
N LEU A 732 19.47 -17.39 -23.41
CA LEU A 732 18.23 -17.37 -22.64
C LEU A 732 17.02 -17.20 -23.53
N GLN A 733 17.09 -16.33 -24.55
CA GLN A 733 16.04 -16.18 -25.55
C GLN A 733 15.83 -17.46 -26.38
N GLU A 734 16.92 -18.11 -26.80
CA GLU A 734 16.89 -19.41 -27.50
C GLU A 734 16.29 -20.51 -26.62
N ALA A 735 16.51 -20.45 -25.30
CA ALA A 735 15.89 -21.34 -24.32
C ALA A 735 14.41 -21.05 -24.08
N GLY A 736 13.84 -19.98 -24.66
CA GLY A 736 12.44 -19.58 -24.56
C GLY A 736 12.15 -18.47 -23.52
N CYS A 737 13.18 -17.83 -22.98
CA CYS A 737 13.02 -16.73 -22.05
C CYS A 737 12.46 -15.48 -22.76
N THR A 738 11.34 -14.96 -22.24
CA THR A 738 10.67 -13.75 -22.77
C THR A 738 11.05 -12.48 -22.00
N ARG A 739 11.95 -12.58 -21.01
CA ARG A 739 12.39 -11.44 -20.20
C ARG A 739 13.25 -10.48 -21.02
N GLY A 740 13.07 -9.19 -20.79
CA GLY A 740 13.91 -8.16 -21.41
C GLY A 740 15.36 -8.20 -20.89
N TYR A 741 16.27 -7.59 -21.67
CA TYR A 741 17.70 -7.53 -21.35
C TYR A 741 18.00 -7.01 -19.93
N GLN A 742 17.29 -6.01 -19.45
CA GLN A 742 17.47 -5.43 -18.12
C GLN A 742 17.19 -6.45 -16.99
N ALA A 743 16.18 -7.28 -17.15
CA ALA A 743 15.87 -8.33 -16.17
C ALA A 743 16.97 -9.41 -16.14
N VAL A 744 17.48 -9.80 -17.30
CA VAL A 744 18.58 -10.76 -17.39
C VAL A 744 19.87 -10.18 -16.85
N ARG A 745 20.14 -8.91 -17.12
CA ARG A 745 21.26 -8.19 -16.54
C ARG A 745 21.19 -8.20 -15.01
N ALA A 746 20.02 -7.90 -14.42
CA ALA A 746 19.83 -7.98 -12.98
C ALA A 746 20.11 -9.40 -12.44
N TRP A 747 19.75 -10.47 -13.16
CA TRP A 747 20.09 -11.84 -12.75
C TRP A 747 21.60 -12.09 -12.68
N LEU A 748 22.36 -11.46 -13.57
CA LEU A 748 23.81 -11.60 -13.65
C LEU A 748 24.56 -10.75 -12.63
N THR A 749 24.00 -9.58 -12.29
CA THR A 749 24.72 -8.56 -11.54
C THR A 749 24.20 -8.32 -10.12
N ASP A 750 22.91 -8.56 -9.85
CA ASP A 750 22.33 -8.33 -8.52
C ASP A 750 22.68 -9.47 -7.55
N LYS A 751 23.61 -9.21 -6.62
CA LYS A 751 24.04 -10.17 -5.60
C LYS A 751 22.98 -10.49 -4.55
N ASP A 752 22.04 -9.56 -4.32
CA ASP A 752 21.02 -9.69 -3.28
C ASP A 752 19.76 -10.41 -3.78
N MET A 753 19.64 -10.61 -5.08
CA MET A 753 18.53 -11.32 -5.67
C MET A 753 18.50 -12.78 -5.22
N ILE A 754 17.47 -13.21 -4.52
CA ILE A 754 17.33 -14.59 -4.02
C ILE A 754 17.01 -15.55 -5.16
N ALA A 755 16.10 -15.20 -6.05
CA ALA A 755 15.75 -15.98 -7.23
C ALA A 755 14.99 -15.13 -8.27
N PRO A 756 15.00 -15.57 -9.55
CA PRO A 756 14.11 -15.05 -10.58
C PRO A 756 12.64 -15.14 -10.17
N GLN A 757 11.79 -14.42 -10.88
CA GLN A 757 10.37 -14.28 -10.50
C GLN A 757 9.55 -15.55 -10.71
N SER A 758 9.96 -16.43 -11.61
CA SER A 758 9.18 -17.64 -11.91
C SER A 758 10.04 -18.90 -11.99
N ARG A 759 9.38 -20.03 -11.77
CA ARG A 759 9.99 -21.35 -11.98
C ARG A 759 10.45 -21.53 -13.44
N GLN A 760 9.71 -20.96 -14.40
CA GLN A 760 10.08 -21.03 -15.82
C GLN A 760 11.38 -20.27 -16.10
N ASP A 761 11.61 -19.15 -15.43
CA ASP A 761 12.86 -18.39 -15.57
C ASP A 761 14.06 -19.25 -15.12
N LEU A 762 13.92 -20.00 -14.01
CA LEU A 762 14.94 -20.97 -13.56
C LEU A 762 15.17 -22.09 -14.59
N GLU A 763 14.11 -22.58 -15.22
CA GLU A 763 14.19 -23.58 -16.28
C GLU A 763 14.94 -23.06 -17.52
N HIS A 764 14.64 -21.83 -17.92
CA HIS A 764 15.35 -21.18 -19.03
C HIS A 764 16.84 -20.97 -18.69
N ILE A 765 17.15 -20.55 -17.45
CA ILE A 765 18.54 -20.44 -16.97
C ILE A 765 19.23 -21.81 -17.02
N ALA A 766 18.59 -22.85 -16.51
CA ALA A 766 19.17 -24.22 -16.53
C ALA A 766 19.46 -24.72 -17.95
N ARG A 767 18.59 -24.37 -18.92
CA ARG A 767 18.78 -24.71 -20.35
C ARG A 767 19.90 -23.88 -20.96
N ALA A 768 19.88 -22.56 -20.75
CA ALA A 768 20.84 -21.63 -21.35
C ALA A 768 22.28 -21.85 -20.85
N THR A 769 22.43 -22.23 -19.56
CA THR A 769 23.73 -22.50 -18.95
C THR A 769 24.16 -23.98 -19.07
N ASP A 770 23.31 -24.84 -19.63
CA ASP A 770 23.48 -26.30 -19.72
C ASP A 770 23.87 -26.98 -18.40
N CYS A 771 23.34 -26.45 -17.29
CA CYS A 771 23.63 -26.93 -15.95
C CYS A 771 22.73 -28.12 -15.58
N GLY A 772 23.26 -29.34 -15.67
CA GLY A 772 22.55 -30.61 -15.37
C GLY A 772 22.03 -30.63 -13.92
N VAL A 773 22.84 -30.18 -12.95
CA VAL A 773 22.46 -30.12 -11.53
C VAL A 773 21.26 -29.21 -11.30
N LEU A 774 21.20 -28.04 -11.97
CA LEU A 774 20.06 -27.13 -11.86
C LEU A 774 18.82 -27.74 -12.51
N LYS A 775 18.96 -28.44 -13.65
CA LYS A 775 17.84 -29.13 -14.33
C LYS A 775 17.22 -30.21 -13.43
N GLU A 776 18.07 -31.05 -12.80
CA GLU A 776 17.59 -32.10 -11.91
C GLU A 776 16.95 -31.60 -10.63
N LYS A 777 17.46 -30.50 -10.07
CA LYS A 777 17.00 -29.96 -8.78
C LYS A 777 16.07 -28.78 -8.91
N LEU A 778 15.49 -28.48 -10.06
CA LEU A 778 14.74 -27.27 -10.36
C LEU A 778 13.64 -26.98 -9.33
N ASP A 779 12.83 -27.97 -9.02
CA ASP A 779 11.72 -27.84 -8.07
C ASP A 779 12.21 -27.61 -6.63
N HIS A 780 13.34 -28.24 -6.28
CA HIS A 780 13.97 -28.06 -4.98
C HIS A 780 14.58 -26.65 -4.86
N VAL A 781 15.23 -26.15 -5.91
CA VAL A 781 15.79 -24.80 -5.97
C VAL A 781 14.68 -23.76 -5.87
N TYR A 782 13.59 -23.96 -6.59
CA TYR A 782 12.45 -23.05 -6.55
C TYR A 782 11.80 -23.02 -5.16
N LYS A 783 11.53 -24.17 -4.54
CA LYS A 783 10.99 -24.26 -3.17
C LYS A 783 11.94 -23.66 -2.13
N ALA A 784 13.24 -23.93 -2.27
CA ALA A 784 14.25 -23.33 -1.40
C ALA A 784 14.26 -21.80 -1.51
N ALA A 785 14.19 -21.28 -2.72
CA ALA A 785 14.12 -19.83 -2.96
C ALA A 785 12.87 -19.21 -2.33
N GLN A 786 11.71 -19.83 -2.46
CA GLN A 786 10.49 -19.37 -1.80
C GLN A 786 10.63 -19.37 -0.27
N LEU A 787 11.21 -20.43 0.29
CA LEU A 787 11.45 -20.51 1.74
C LEU A 787 12.41 -19.40 2.20
N VAL A 788 13.50 -19.19 1.48
CA VAL A 788 14.46 -18.10 1.81
C VAL A 788 13.79 -16.73 1.72
N LYS A 789 12.97 -16.45 0.68
CA LYS A 789 12.19 -15.21 0.58
C LYS A 789 11.23 -15.04 1.76
N ALA A 790 10.52 -16.11 2.15
CA ALA A 790 9.63 -16.10 3.31
C ALA A 790 10.39 -15.81 4.61
N LYS A 791 11.60 -16.38 4.79
CA LYS A 791 12.47 -16.09 5.95
C LYS A 791 12.98 -14.65 5.99
N HIS A 792 13.28 -14.06 4.83
CA HIS A 792 13.61 -12.61 4.79
C HIS A 792 12.43 -11.73 5.25
N ILE A 793 11.20 -12.08 4.85
CA ILE A 793 10.01 -11.36 5.31
C ILE A 793 9.82 -11.57 6.83
N GLN A 794 10.00 -12.79 7.32
CA GLN A 794 9.93 -13.10 8.75
C GLN A 794 11.02 -12.34 9.52
N ALA A 795 12.27 -12.36 9.04
CA ALA A 795 13.39 -11.65 9.65
C ALA A 795 13.11 -10.14 9.80
N GLY A 796 12.57 -9.49 8.76
CA GLY A 796 12.18 -8.08 8.85
C GLY A 796 11.13 -7.82 9.93
N LYS A 797 10.18 -8.73 10.14
CA LYS A 797 9.16 -8.62 11.20
C LYS A 797 9.75 -8.86 12.59
N GLU A 798 10.54 -9.91 12.77
CA GLU A 798 11.18 -10.23 14.06
C GLU A 798 12.17 -9.14 14.47
N LEU A 799 12.92 -8.61 13.51
CA LEU A 799 13.83 -7.50 13.74
C LEU A 799 13.08 -6.23 14.15
N SER A 800 11.94 -5.94 13.53
CA SER A 800 11.07 -4.84 13.93
C SER A 800 10.58 -5.00 15.38
N ILE A 801 10.20 -6.20 15.80
CA ILE A 801 9.74 -6.48 17.16
C ILE A 801 10.90 -6.36 18.17
N LEU A 802 12.07 -6.90 17.85
CA LEU A 802 13.27 -6.84 18.70
C LEU A 802 13.73 -5.40 18.92
N LEU A 803 13.82 -4.64 17.82
CA LEU A 803 14.25 -3.24 17.82
C LEU A 803 13.24 -2.34 18.51
N LYS A 804 11.94 -2.60 18.37
CA LYS A 804 10.88 -1.80 18.99
C LYS A 804 11.11 -1.55 20.47
N LYS A 805 11.39 -2.59 21.24
CA LYS A 805 11.62 -2.48 22.70
C LYS A 805 12.93 -1.75 23.03
N LYS A 806 14.00 -2.05 22.30
CA LYS A 806 15.35 -1.55 22.61
C LYS A 806 15.57 -0.12 22.10
N VAL A 807 15.08 0.21 20.92
CA VAL A 807 15.14 1.59 20.37
C VAL A 807 14.36 2.57 21.24
N VAL A 808 13.15 2.18 21.64
CA VAL A 808 12.33 2.98 22.55
C VAL A 808 12.97 3.15 23.93
N ALA A 809 13.52 2.07 24.51
CA ALA A 809 14.22 2.15 25.79
C ALA A 809 15.42 3.10 25.69
N ALA A 810 16.24 3.01 24.64
CA ALA A 810 17.36 3.89 24.44
C ALA A 810 16.97 5.36 24.23
N LEU A 811 15.91 5.61 23.50
CA LEU A 811 15.39 6.97 23.32
C LEU A 811 14.82 7.55 24.62
N LYS A 812 14.23 6.72 25.49
CA LYS A 812 13.78 7.12 26.82
C LYS A 812 14.94 7.33 27.82
N GLU A 813 16.00 6.55 27.71
CA GLU A 813 17.18 6.68 28.56
C GLU A 813 17.97 7.96 28.28
N HIS A 814 17.88 8.50 27.07
CA HIS A 814 18.53 9.77 26.73
C HIS A 814 17.86 11.02 27.34
N GLY A 815 16.81 10.82 28.18
CA GLY A 815 16.14 11.88 28.97
C GLY A 815 15.63 13.02 28.10
N ASP A 816 14.93 14.02 28.61
CA ASP A 816 14.33 15.22 28.01
C ASP A 816 14.88 15.75 26.66
N VAL A 817 15.36 14.86 25.79
CA VAL A 817 15.77 15.20 24.44
C VAL A 817 14.51 15.39 23.64
N ASP A 818 14.22 16.65 23.34
CA ASP A 818 13.21 16.98 22.33
C ASP A 818 13.55 16.17 21.06
N PRO A 819 12.71 15.18 20.66
CA PRO A 819 12.97 14.36 19.48
C PRO A 819 13.10 15.20 18.21
N PHE A 820 12.62 16.44 18.21
CA PHE A 820 12.81 17.40 17.13
C PHE A 820 14.23 18.02 17.12
N ASN A 821 14.95 17.93 18.23
CA ASN A 821 16.30 18.50 18.41
C ASN A 821 17.40 17.44 18.55
N ILE A 822 17.21 16.22 18.10
CA ILE A 822 18.29 15.23 18.01
C ILE A 822 19.20 15.61 16.85
N TRP A 823 20.39 16.11 17.19
CA TRP A 823 21.41 16.57 16.24
C TRP A 823 22.60 15.61 16.10
N ALA A 824 22.60 14.51 16.83
CA ALA A 824 23.64 13.50 16.77
C ALA A 824 23.05 12.10 16.62
N PRO A 825 23.74 11.18 15.95
CA PRO A 825 23.32 9.78 15.89
C PRO A 825 23.28 9.16 17.28
N ILE A 826 22.28 8.30 17.53
CA ILE A 826 22.20 7.50 18.73
C ILE A 826 22.80 6.14 18.41
N GLU A 827 23.89 5.77 19.12
CA GLU A 827 24.52 4.46 18.96
C GLU A 827 24.10 3.51 20.07
N MET A 828 23.80 2.27 19.74
CA MET A 828 23.45 1.24 20.70
C MET A 828 23.97 -0.13 20.29
N GLN A 829 24.45 -0.88 21.27
CA GLN A 829 24.78 -2.29 21.10
C GLN A 829 23.54 -3.15 21.36
N ILE A 830 23.10 -3.88 20.36
CA ILE A 830 21.97 -4.80 20.45
C ILE A 830 22.48 -6.23 20.43
N GLU A 831 22.11 -7.01 21.45
CA GLU A 831 22.44 -8.42 21.54
C GLU A 831 21.90 -9.18 20.33
N ASP A 832 22.70 -10.03 19.72
CA ASP A 832 22.45 -10.77 18.47
C ASP A 832 22.41 -9.93 17.16
N VAL A 833 22.53 -8.61 17.22
CA VAL A 833 22.47 -7.73 16.05
C VAL A 833 23.76 -6.95 15.83
N GLY A 834 24.44 -6.58 16.92
CA GLY A 834 25.67 -5.77 16.89
C GLY A 834 25.41 -4.27 17.12
N LEU A 835 26.36 -3.44 16.70
CA LEU A 835 26.27 -1.98 16.85
C LEU A 835 25.28 -1.41 15.81
N VAL A 836 24.30 -0.67 16.30
CA VAL A 836 23.25 -0.04 15.50
C VAL A 836 23.25 1.47 15.74
N ARG A 837 23.07 2.24 14.68
CA ARG A 837 22.86 3.68 14.73
C ARG A 837 21.40 4.01 14.43
N ILE A 838 20.82 4.89 15.24
CA ILE A 838 19.52 5.49 14.98
C ILE A 838 19.78 6.90 14.47
N LEU A 839 19.32 7.15 13.25
CA LEU A 839 19.58 8.37 12.51
C LEU A 839 18.27 9.06 12.14
N LYS A 840 18.16 10.35 12.45
CA LYS A 840 17.01 11.16 12.06
C LYS A 840 17.15 11.58 10.59
N VAL A 841 16.13 11.33 9.78
CA VAL A 841 16.05 11.76 8.38
C VAL A 841 15.87 13.27 8.32
N ILE A 842 16.75 13.96 7.61
CA ILE A 842 16.66 15.41 7.40
C ILE A 842 16.31 15.79 5.97
N ASP A 843 16.61 14.91 4.99
CA ASP A 843 16.24 15.13 3.60
C ASP A 843 16.17 13.81 2.83
N ILE A 844 15.28 13.75 1.84
CA ILE A 844 15.09 12.58 0.98
C ILE A 844 15.10 13.06 -0.47
N GLY A 845 16.10 12.60 -1.23
CA GLY A 845 16.22 12.93 -2.64
C GLY A 845 15.34 12.08 -3.54
N ALA A 846 15.22 12.47 -4.79
CA ALA A 846 14.60 11.62 -5.81
C ALA A 846 15.56 10.48 -6.20
N PRO A 847 15.06 9.34 -6.73
CA PRO A 847 15.91 8.22 -7.11
C PRO A 847 17.02 8.60 -8.11
N VAL A 848 18.23 8.15 -7.88
CA VAL A 848 19.44 8.36 -8.72
C VAL A 848 20.03 7.02 -9.16
N ILE A 849 20.78 7.01 -10.26
CA ILE A 849 21.54 5.83 -10.69
C ILE A 849 22.94 5.95 -10.11
N VAL A 850 23.29 5.03 -9.22
CA VAL A 850 24.59 4.95 -8.55
C VAL A 850 25.25 3.61 -8.79
N ASP A 851 26.52 3.48 -8.42
CA ASP A 851 27.18 2.17 -8.34
C ASP A 851 26.45 1.31 -7.29
N ALA A 852 26.15 0.06 -7.65
CA ALA A 852 25.49 -0.86 -6.73
C ALA A 852 26.28 -1.09 -5.43
N ALA A 853 27.61 -0.90 -5.47
CA ALA A 853 28.49 -0.97 -4.31
C ALA A 853 28.20 0.15 -3.30
N ASN A 854 27.67 1.29 -3.73
CA ASN A 854 27.34 2.43 -2.87
C ASN A 854 25.90 2.38 -2.30
N THR A 855 25.22 1.25 -2.40
CA THR A 855 23.81 1.16 -1.97
C THR A 855 23.64 0.41 -0.65
N ASN A 856 22.59 0.77 0.11
CA ASN A 856 22.10 0.11 1.33
C ASN A 856 23.06 0.18 2.54
N HIS A 857 24.02 1.09 2.54
CA HIS A 857 24.89 1.38 3.68
C HIS A 857 25.07 2.88 3.88
N LEU A 858 25.59 3.26 5.05
CA LEU A 858 25.90 4.65 5.36
C LEU A 858 27.21 5.06 4.70
N ILE A 859 27.20 6.27 4.16
CA ILE A 859 28.37 6.96 3.66
C ILE A 859 28.59 8.14 4.60
N GLU A 860 29.78 8.26 5.17
CA GLU A 860 30.18 9.43 5.95
C GLU A 860 30.68 10.50 4.98
N GLU A 861 30.11 11.72 5.01
CA GLU A 861 30.58 12.86 4.22
C GLU A 861 31.87 13.46 4.77
#